data_c78bbdb4cf8a3b9bdf9dd4cf9d7ea410
#
_entry.id   c78bbdb4cf8a3b9bdf9dd4cf9d7ea410
#
_cell.length_a   1.000
_cell.length_b   1.000
_cell.length_c   1.000
_cell.angle_alpha   90.00
_cell.angle_beta   90.00
_cell.angle_gamma   90.00
#
_symmetry.space_group_name_H-M   'P 1'
#
loop_
_entity.id
_entity.type
_entity.pdbx_description
1 polymer ?
#
loop_
_entity_poly.entity_id
_entity_poly.type
_entity_poly.pdbx_seq_one_letter_code
_entity_poly.pdbx_strand_id
1 'polypeptide(L)'
;MKRILFLVAVLSLACGLRAAGEIKLNELCHGAYYAKQIYGVNPMMDGESYSRMSDDGKKILRMSFRTGEQTGIIFDADNIKTRIQLPRIDGYIMSPNEQNILLRTETKSIYRHSRTAQYYIYNVKNRTVARLSDGGPQEVPLWSRDGNMVAFVREGNLFLVKLLFNNSESQITKDGKFNEVINGKPDWVNEEEFSFNRAFDFNEDNTMIAWIRYDESEVPMFSFPMYKGLKPERKDYAQYPGSYDYKYPVAGAKNSVVSVHSFDIKSRVIRKMQLPIPEDGYVPRIFFTKDPEKLLILTNNRHQDCLDIYLANPRSTECRVIVREQADKYITEEVYKNFEVQDGGFIMMSERSGFNHLYLYDLTGTMRRQLTKGNFVVTDFYGYDAKSGTTYYASTEESPLCRTVYKADAKGKVTKLSQQRGTNRAVFSQGLRYYMNVYSNLNTPYVTTLCDASGKTLKTLEDNAELKQKLSALNLGERKFFTFKTQDGVELNGFMVLPANFSPSKKYPVIMHQYSGPGSQQVVDSWNAGNMGGSLYEQYLCQQGFICVCVDGRGTGGRGRDFEQCTYLKLGQLESHDQVETAIYLGTLPYVDKEHIGIWGWSFGGFNTLMSMSEGRPVFAAGVAVAPPTDWRYYDSVYTERYMRTPNENGDGYNVSPIGRARQLSGHLLICHGSADDNVHFRNVAEYTEALVQADKDFRQLTYTNRNHGISGGNTRVHLFRQITQHFKQYLQ
;
A
#
# COMPACT_ATOMS: atom_id res chain seq x y z
N MET A 1 -23.64 64.37 -59.20
CA MET A 1 -23.24 64.38 -57.76
C MET A 1 -23.73 63.11 -57.14
N LYS A 2 -22.88 62.10 -57.05
CA LYS A 2 -23.18 60.83 -56.40
C LYS A 2 -22.26 60.72 -55.18
N ARG A 3 -22.86 60.65 -53.98
CA ARG A 3 -22.14 60.41 -52.71
C ARG A 3 -21.97 58.90 -52.55
N ILE A 4 -20.76 58.48 -52.45
CA ILE A 4 -20.39 57.08 -52.09
C ILE A 4 -20.23 57.04 -50.57
N LEU A 5 -21.08 56.27 -49.90
CA LEU A 5 -20.90 55.87 -48.47
C LEU A 5 -19.93 54.70 -48.38
N PHE A 6 -18.81 54.90 -47.71
CA PHE A 6 -17.94 53.81 -47.28
C PHE A 6 -18.45 53.25 -45.95
N LEU A 7 -18.93 52.00 -45.96
CA LEU A 7 -19.23 51.23 -44.75
C LEU A 7 -17.89 50.53 -44.29
N VAL A 8 -17.32 51.00 -43.18
CA VAL A 8 -16.24 50.32 -42.52
C VAL A 8 -16.86 49.26 -41.61
N ALA A 9 -16.74 48.00 -41.99
CA ALA A 9 -17.08 46.86 -41.13
C ALA A 9 -15.92 46.62 -40.17
N VAL A 10 -16.10 46.98 -38.92
CA VAL A 10 -15.20 46.58 -37.82
C VAL A 10 -15.52 45.14 -37.50
N LEU A 11 -14.68 44.19 -37.95
CA LEU A 11 -14.67 42.82 -37.42
C LEU A 11 -14.07 42.86 -36.03
N SER A 12 -14.94 42.88 -35.02
CA SER A 12 -14.53 42.54 -33.66
C SER A 12 -14.22 41.02 -33.59
N LEU A 13 -12.97 40.67 -33.59
CA LEU A 13 -12.51 39.33 -33.12
C LEU A 13 -12.88 39.24 -31.64
N ALA A 14 -14.04 38.75 -31.30
CA ALA A 14 -14.34 38.25 -30.00
C ALA A 14 -13.55 36.90 -29.86
N CYS A 15 -12.30 36.96 -29.36
CA CYS A 15 -11.71 35.82 -28.71
C CYS A 15 -12.62 35.46 -27.54
N GLY A 16 -13.52 34.51 -27.76
CA GLY A 16 -14.31 33.93 -26.71
C GLY A 16 -13.36 33.32 -25.68
N LEU A 17 -13.09 34.02 -24.59
CA LEU A 17 -12.61 33.42 -23.36
C LEU A 17 -13.64 32.34 -23.04
N ARG A 18 -13.35 31.08 -23.42
CA ARG A 18 -14.03 29.94 -22.85
C ARG A 18 -13.79 30.04 -21.36
N ALA A 19 -14.84 30.22 -20.56
CA ALA A 19 -14.75 30.11 -19.13
C ALA A 19 -14.08 28.76 -18.84
N ALA A 20 -12.96 28.80 -18.15
CA ALA A 20 -12.24 27.58 -17.78
C ALA A 20 -13.18 26.68 -16.98
N GLY A 21 -13.19 25.38 -17.27
CA GLY A 21 -14.13 24.44 -16.71
C GLY A 21 -13.88 24.21 -15.21
N GLU A 22 -14.92 23.84 -14.50
CA GLU A 22 -14.84 23.42 -13.10
C GLU A 22 -14.76 21.89 -13.01
N ILE A 23 -14.09 21.40 -11.97
CA ILE A 23 -14.07 19.98 -11.62
C ILE A 23 -15.47 19.60 -11.10
N LYS A 24 -16.07 18.55 -11.68
CA LYS A 24 -17.32 18.00 -11.18
C LYS A 24 -17.02 16.85 -10.22
N LEU A 25 -17.52 16.94 -9.01
CA LEU A 25 -17.26 15.95 -7.96
C LEU A 25 -17.65 14.52 -8.38
N ASN A 26 -18.77 14.37 -9.11
CA ASN A 26 -19.20 13.08 -9.63
C ASN A 26 -18.18 12.48 -10.64
N GLU A 27 -17.66 13.30 -11.56
CA GLU A 27 -16.64 12.89 -12.53
C GLU A 27 -15.33 12.52 -11.82
N LEU A 28 -14.92 13.31 -10.81
CA LEU A 28 -13.75 13.05 -9.98
C LEU A 28 -13.83 11.70 -9.28
N CYS A 29 -14.94 11.42 -8.59
CA CYS A 29 -15.14 10.18 -7.84
C CYS A 29 -15.29 8.93 -8.74
N HIS A 30 -15.62 9.09 -10.01
CA HIS A 30 -15.71 8.01 -10.99
C HIS A 30 -14.47 7.92 -11.91
N GLY A 31 -13.38 8.57 -11.54
CA GLY A 31 -12.09 8.40 -12.19
C GLY A 31 -11.89 9.11 -13.52
N ALA A 32 -12.75 10.10 -13.85
CA ALA A 32 -12.65 10.84 -15.11
C ALA A 32 -11.31 11.56 -15.32
N TYR A 33 -10.54 11.74 -14.25
CA TYR A 33 -9.25 12.43 -14.23
C TYR A 33 -8.09 11.50 -13.80
N TYR A 34 -8.29 10.19 -13.85
CA TYR A 34 -7.21 9.25 -13.52
C TYR A 34 -6.13 9.28 -14.58
N ALA A 35 -4.90 9.39 -14.13
CA ALA A 35 -3.74 9.25 -15.01
C ALA A 35 -3.59 7.79 -15.45
N LYS A 36 -3.34 7.59 -16.74
CA LYS A 36 -3.03 6.27 -17.29
C LYS A 36 -1.69 5.80 -16.76
N GLN A 37 -1.61 4.53 -16.41
CA GLN A 37 -0.37 3.85 -16.03
C GLN A 37 -0.34 2.47 -16.69
N ILE A 38 0.87 1.96 -16.92
CA ILE A 38 1.07 0.60 -17.44
C ILE A 38 1.26 -0.33 -16.24
N TYR A 39 0.31 -1.21 -16.03
CA TYR A 39 0.30 -2.18 -14.94
C TYR A 39 0.60 -3.59 -15.41
N GLY A 40 0.94 -4.48 -14.46
CA GLY A 40 1.08 -5.91 -14.72
C GLY A 40 2.26 -6.25 -15.63
N VAL A 41 3.33 -5.48 -15.56
CA VAL A 41 4.58 -5.73 -16.30
C VAL A 41 5.33 -6.86 -15.61
N ASN A 42 5.46 -8.00 -16.31
CA ASN A 42 6.17 -9.17 -15.81
C ASN A 42 7.39 -9.43 -16.70
N PRO A 43 8.63 -9.16 -16.21
CA PRO A 43 9.85 -9.42 -16.96
C PRO A 43 9.99 -10.90 -17.32
N MET A 44 10.38 -11.18 -18.57
CA MET A 44 10.56 -12.54 -19.10
C MET A 44 12.01 -13.01 -19.02
N MET A 45 12.23 -14.34 -19.05
CA MET A 45 13.52 -14.99 -18.87
C MET A 45 14.58 -14.58 -19.90
N ASP A 46 14.17 -14.14 -21.10
CA ASP A 46 15.10 -13.67 -22.13
C ASP A 46 15.84 -12.37 -21.79
N GLY A 47 15.37 -11.65 -20.74
CA GLY A 47 15.91 -10.37 -20.31
C GLY A 47 15.71 -9.20 -21.28
N GLU A 48 14.97 -9.44 -22.38
CA GLU A 48 14.66 -8.47 -23.43
C GLU A 48 13.18 -8.13 -23.50
N SER A 49 12.33 -9.06 -23.02
CA SER A 49 10.88 -8.97 -23.13
C SER A 49 10.21 -8.86 -21.76
N TYR A 50 8.99 -8.34 -21.77
CA TYR A 50 8.05 -8.45 -20.67
C TYR A 50 6.68 -8.92 -21.19
N SER A 51 5.93 -9.59 -20.34
CA SER A 51 4.54 -9.90 -20.61
C SER A 51 3.60 -8.95 -19.87
N ARG A 52 2.45 -8.67 -20.46
CA ARG A 52 1.34 -7.96 -19.82
C ARG A 52 0.00 -8.42 -20.38
N MET A 53 -1.04 -8.24 -19.59
CA MET A 53 -2.41 -8.51 -20.06
C MET A 53 -2.90 -7.37 -20.95
N SER A 54 -3.71 -7.69 -21.97
CA SER A 54 -4.46 -6.68 -22.73
C SER A 54 -5.57 -6.07 -21.87
N ASP A 55 -5.98 -4.84 -22.20
CA ASP A 55 -6.94 -4.07 -21.40
C ASP A 55 -8.32 -4.74 -21.33
N ASP A 56 -8.70 -5.51 -22.37
CA ASP A 56 -9.94 -6.29 -22.40
C ASP A 56 -9.87 -7.62 -21.65
N GLY A 57 -8.68 -7.99 -21.15
CA GLY A 57 -8.44 -9.25 -20.45
C GLY A 57 -8.48 -10.50 -21.33
N LYS A 58 -8.41 -10.36 -22.65
CA LYS A 58 -8.48 -11.50 -23.59
C LYS A 58 -7.13 -12.07 -23.98
N LYS A 59 -6.06 -11.29 -23.85
CA LYS A 59 -4.73 -11.68 -24.31
C LYS A 59 -3.66 -11.43 -23.26
N ILE A 60 -2.60 -12.23 -23.33
CA ILE A 60 -1.30 -11.94 -22.70
C ILE A 60 -0.34 -11.64 -23.84
N LEU A 61 0.17 -10.40 -23.82
CA LEU A 61 1.03 -9.86 -24.86
C LEU A 61 2.49 -10.02 -24.45
N ARG A 62 3.36 -10.29 -25.42
CA ARG A 62 4.81 -10.19 -25.28
C ARG A 62 5.26 -8.87 -25.85
N MET A 63 5.96 -8.08 -25.05
CA MET A 63 6.41 -6.74 -25.36
C MET A 63 7.94 -6.65 -25.26
N SER A 64 8.56 -5.80 -26.05
CA SER A 64 10.00 -5.56 -25.99
C SER A 64 10.32 -4.44 -25.01
N PHE A 65 11.25 -4.65 -24.06
CA PHE A 65 11.81 -3.58 -23.24
C PHE A 65 12.62 -2.56 -24.05
N ARG A 66 13.16 -2.98 -25.19
CA ARG A 66 13.98 -2.11 -26.03
C ARG A 66 13.16 -1.14 -26.87
N THR A 67 12.07 -1.62 -27.48
CA THR A 67 11.30 -0.83 -28.46
C THR A 67 9.92 -0.43 -27.96
N GLY A 68 9.41 -1.10 -26.91
CA GLY A 68 8.04 -0.93 -26.44
C GLY A 68 6.97 -1.57 -27.35
N GLU A 69 7.39 -2.25 -28.40
CA GLU A 69 6.48 -2.85 -29.37
C GLU A 69 6.04 -4.25 -28.93
N GLN A 70 4.85 -4.63 -29.35
CA GLN A 70 4.37 -5.99 -29.21
C GLN A 70 5.15 -6.91 -30.16
N THR A 71 5.82 -7.92 -29.63
CA THR A 71 6.59 -8.91 -30.37
C THR A 71 5.85 -10.24 -30.53
N GLY A 72 4.77 -10.46 -29.78
CA GLY A 72 3.99 -11.69 -29.86
C GLY A 72 2.76 -11.67 -28.96
N ILE A 73 2.00 -12.76 -29.08
CA ILE A 73 0.86 -13.07 -28.22
C ILE A 73 1.14 -14.42 -27.57
N ILE A 74 1.20 -14.44 -26.23
CA ILE A 74 1.51 -15.64 -25.45
C ILE A 74 0.23 -16.44 -25.19
N PHE A 75 -0.87 -15.75 -24.86
CA PHE A 75 -2.21 -16.31 -24.67
C PHE A 75 -3.22 -15.49 -25.46
N ASP A 76 -4.17 -16.17 -26.07
CA ASP A 76 -5.31 -15.55 -26.75
C ASP A 76 -6.57 -16.39 -26.46
N ALA A 77 -7.55 -15.76 -25.81
CA ALA A 77 -8.81 -16.39 -25.43
C ALA A 77 -9.59 -16.97 -26.61
N ASP A 78 -9.49 -16.31 -27.76
CA ASP A 78 -10.19 -16.73 -28.99
C ASP A 78 -9.48 -17.90 -29.73
N ASN A 79 -8.26 -18.30 -29.27
CA ASN A 79 -7.42 -19.33 -29.87
C ASN A 79 -7.16 -20.56 -28.98
N ILE A 80 -8.00 -20.81 -27.99
CA ILE A 80 -7.92 -21.97 -27.10
C ILE A 80 -8.37 -23.23 -27.89
N LYS A 81 -7.56 -24.30 -27.82
CA LYS A 81 -7.79 -25.57 -28.56
C LYS A 81 -8.52 -26.64 -27.77
N THR A 82 -9.08 -26.35 -26.62
CA THR A 82 -9.84 -27.25 -25.75
C THR A 82 -11.31 -26.87 -25.66
N ARG A 83 -12.15 -27.74 -25.09
CA ARG A 83 -13.57 -27.43 -24.85
C ARG A 83 -13.78 -26.33 -23.79
N ILE A 84 -12.81 -26.12 -22.89
CA ILE A 84 -12.87 -25.07 -21.91
C ILE A 84 -12.60 -23.75 -22.64
N GLN A 85 -13.59 -22.85 -22.58
CA GLN A 85 -13.48 -21.50 -23.13
C GLN A 85 -13.39 -20.49 -21.99
N LEU A 86 -12.46 -19.58 -22.09
CA LEU A 86 -12.26 -18.49 -21.14
C LEU A 86 -12.40 -17.16 -21.89
N PRO A 87 -13.60 -16.54 -21.86
CA PRO A 87 -13.86 -15.33 -22.67
C PRO A 87 -12.99 -14.14 -22.24
N ARG A 88 -12.53 -14.14 -20.99
CA ARG A 88 -11.57 -13.18 -20.41
C ARG A 88 -10.92 -13.78 -19.18
N ILE A 89 -9.78 -13.22 -18.81
CA ILE A 89 -9.07 -13.54 -17.56
C ILE A 89 -8.95 -12.30 -16.69
N ASP A 90 -8.82 -12.50 -15.37
CA ASP A 90 -8.64 -11.44 -14.37
C ASP A 90 -7.15 -11.22 -14.02
N GLY A 91 -6.29 -12.13 -14.46
CA GLY A 91 -4.85 -12.09 -14.24
C GLY A 91 -4.18 -13.42 -14.59
N TYR A 92 -2.88 -13.50 -14.43
CA TYR A 92 -2.11 -14.68 -14.75
C TYR A 92 -0.81 -14.78 -13.93
N ILE A 93 -0.24 -16.00 -13.87
CA ILE A 93 1.06 -16.29 -13.27
C ILE A 93 1.83 -17.20 -14.25
N MET A 94 2.92 -16.71 -14.81
CA MET A 94 3.79 -17.48 -15.71
C MET A 94 4.56 -18.53 -14.91
N SER A 95 4.71 -19.75 -15.44
CA SER A 95 5.64 -20.72 -14.86
C SER A 95 7.09 -20.25 -15.01
N PRO A 96 8.01 -20.63 -14.11
CA PRO A 96 9.42 -20.20 -14.20
C PRO A 96 10.11 -20.56 -15.53
N ASN A 97 9.70 -21.62 -16.18
CA ASN A 97 10.19 -22.05 -17.49
C ASN A 97 9.40 -21.47 -18.68
N GLU A 98 8.40 -20.61 -18.43
CA GLU A 98 7.53 -19.94 -19.42
C GLU A 98 6.73 -20.91 -20.34
N GLN A 99 6.67 -22.21 -20.00
CA GLN A 99 5.94 -23.19 -20.80
C GLN A 99 4.46 -23.27 -20.46
N ASN A 100 4.08 -22.91 -19.24
CA ASN A 100 2.73 -22.94 -18.73
C ASN A 100 2.36 -21.62 -18.06
N ILE A 101 1.06 -21.35 -17.99
CA ILE A 101 0.52 -20.16 -17.35
C ILE A 101 -0.66 -20.57 -16.47
N LEU A 102 -0.71 -20.10 -15.23
CA LEU A 102 -1.93 -20.09 -14.45
C LEU A 102 -2.78 -18.88 -14.86
N LEU A 103 -3.91 -19.13 -15.49
CA LEU A 103 -4.91 -18.13 -15.84
C LEU A 103 -5.91 -18.00 -14.69
N ARG A 104 -6.17 -16.79 -14.25
CA ARG A 104 -7.07 -16.49 -13.13
C ARG A 104 -8.39 -15.93 -13.63
N THR A 105 -9.50 -16.43 -13.10
CA THR A 105 -10.87 -15.97 -13.38
C THR A 105 -11.71 -15.96 -12.11
N GLU A 106 -12.88 -15.36 -12.15
CA GLU A 106 -13.86 -15.35 -11.04
C GLU A 106 -13.25 -14.90 -9.71
N THR A 107 -12.40 -13.86 -9.77
CA THR A 107 -11.67 -13.35 -8.61
C THR A 107 -12.61 -12.68 -7.61
N LYS A 108 -12.52 -13.11 -6.34
CA LYS A 108 -13.22 -12.48 -5.20
C LYS A 108 -12.18 -12.11 -4.15
N SER A 109 -12.16 -10.83 -3.75
CA SER A 109 -11.29 -10.37 -2.66
C SER A 109 -11.80 -10.92 -1.33
N ILE A 110 -10.87 -11.29 -0.46
CA ILE A 110 -11.12 -11.70 0.94
C ILE A 110 -10.76 -10.52 1.85
N TYR A 111 -9.46 -10.22 1.95
CA TYR A 111 -8.91 -9.10 2.71
C TYR A 111 -8.10 -8.18 1.78
N ARG A 112 -7.20 -7.38 2.32
CA ARG A 112 -6.40 -6.41 1.55
C ARG A 112 -5.55 -7.07 0.46
N HIS A 113 -4.93 -8.21 0.75
CA HIS A 113 -3.99 -8.89 -0.15
C HIS A 113 -4.51 -10.24 -0.66
N SER A 114 -5.41 -10.89 0.07
CA SER A 114 -5.93 -12.21 -0.24
C SER A 114 -7.17 -12.20 -1.13
N ARG A 115 -7.30 -13.25 -1.91
CA ARG A 115 -8.41 -13.47 -2.84
C ARG A 115 -8.61 -14.95 -3.11
N THR A 116 -9.84 -15.34 -3.39
CA THR A 116 -10.16 -16.63 -4.03
C THR A 116 -10.36 -16.43 -5.51
N ALA A 117 -10.02 -17.42 -6.33
CA ALA A 117 -10.28 -17.41 -7.75
C ALA A 117 -10.32 -18.84 -8.31
N GLN A 118 -10.89 -18.98 -9.52
CA GLN A 118 -10.71 -20.19 -10.32
C GLN A 118 -9.43 -20.06 -11.15
N TYR A 119 -8.54 -21.04 -11.05
CA TYR A 119 -7.32 -21.08 -11.83
C TYR A 119 -7.34 -22.19 -12.85
N TYR A 120 -6.76 -21.89 -14.02
CA TYR A 120 -6.61 -22.79 -15.13
C TYR A 120 -5.15 -22.86 -15.56
N ILE A 121 -4.68 -24.05 -15.92
CA ILE A 121 -3.35 -24.28 -16.49
C ILE A 121 -3.47 -24.15 -18.00
N TYR A 122 -2.77 -23.19 -18.60
CA TYR A 122 -2.63 -23.02 -20.03
C TYR A 122 -1.24 -23.47 -20.47
N ASN A 123 -1.18 -24.42 -21.40
CA ASN A 123 0.06 -24.83 -22.05
C ASN A 123 0.32 -23.94 -23.28
N VAL A 124 1.40 -23.17 -23.27
CA VAL A 124 1.72 -22.16 -24.28
C VAL A 124 1.94 -22.78 -25.66
N LYS A 125 2.65 -23.92 -25.74
CA LYS A 125 2.97 -24.60 -26.98
C LYS A 125 1.73 -25.20 -27.63
N ASN A 126 0.92 -25.91 -26.87
CA ASN A 126 -0.23 -26.66 -27.36
C ASN A 126 -1.51 -25.82 -27.46
N ARG A 127 -1.55 -24.66 -26.78
CA ARG A 127 -2.74 -23.79 -26.63
C ARG A 127 -3.91 -24.50 -25.99
N THR A 128 -3.63 -25.37 -25.02
CA THR A 128 -4.64 -26.14 -24.29
C THR A 128 -4.85 -25.58 -22.90
N VAL A 129 -6.08 -25.66 -22.41
CA VAL A 129 -6.48 -25.21 -21.06
C VAL A 129 -7.05 -26.40 -20.30
N ALA A 130 -6.63 -26.54 -19.04
CA ALA A 130 -7.19 -27.47 -18.07
C ALA A 130 -7.48 -26.73 -16.75
N ARG A 131 -8.46 -27.18 -15.97
CA ARG A 131 -8.63 -26.66 -14.61
C ARG A 131 -7.42 -27.02 -13.75
N LEU A 132 -7.03 -26.11 -12.84
CA LEU A 132 -6.03 -26.43 -11.83
C LEU A 132 -6.60 -27.43 -10.82
N SER A 133 -7.88 -27.26 -10.44
CA SER A 133 -8.58 -28.11 -9.48
C SER A 133 -10.08 -28.13 -9.78
N ASP A 134 -10.72 -29.27 -9.55
CA ASP A 134 -12.18 -29.43 -9.58
C ASP A 134 -12.83 -29.26 -8.19
N GLY A 135 -12.02 -29.10 -7.12
CA GLY A 135 -12.47 -29.02 -5.73
C GLY A 135 -12.97 -27.65 -5.28
N GLY A 136 -13.08 -26.67 -6.17
CA GLY A 136 -13.54 -25.30 -5.86
C GLY A 136 -12.45 -24.24 -5.98
N PRO A 137 -12.73 -22.98 -5.63
CA PRO A 137 -11.80 -21.86 -5.75
C PRO A 137 -10.49 -22.08 -4.99
N GLN A 138 -9.40 -21.52 -5.53
CA GLN A 138 -8.06 -21.64 -4.97
C GLN A 138 -7.57 -20.27 -4.49
N GLU A 139 -6.65 -20.31 -3.54
CA GLU A 139 -5.94 -19.15 -3.00
C GLU A 139 -4.42 -19.31 -3.21
N VAL A 140 -3.73 -18.24 -3.48
CA VAL A 140 -2.28 -18.06 -3.49
C VAL A 140 -1.47 -19.15 -4.21
N PRO A 141 -1.83 -19.58 -5.45
CA PRO A 141 -1.10 -20.64 -6.13
C PRO A 141 0.35 -20.23 -6.42
N LEU A 142 1.24 -21.24 -6.37
CA LEU A 142 2.68 -21.10 -6.63
C LEU A 142 3.16 -22.25 -7.51
N TRP A 143 3.91 -21.92 -8.55
CA TRP A 143 4.64 -22.88 -9.37
C TRP A 143 5.84 -23.45 -8.62
N SER A 144 6.13 -24.74 -8.82
CA SER A 144 7.47 -25.29 -8.52
C SER A 144 8.53 -24.64 -9.40
N ARG A 145 9.80 -24.70 -9.00
CA ARG A 145 10.93 -24.07 -9.71
C ARG A 145 11.08 -24.55 -11.15
N ASP A 146 10.74 -25.82 -11.39
CA ASP A 146 10.76 -26.45 -12.72
C ASP A 146 9.47 -26.25 -13.53
N GLY A 147 8.42 -25.66 -12.93
CA GLY A 147 7.13 -25.42 -13.60
C GLY A 147 6.27 -26.67 -13.83
N ASN A 148 6.56 -27.80 -13.16
CA ASN A 148 5.85 -29.05 -13.31
C ASN A 148 4.83 -29.36 -12.21
N MET A 149 4.80 -28.52 -11.16
CA MET A 149 3.84 -28.63 -10.05
C MET A 149 3.29 -27.27 -9.68
N VAL A 150 2.10 -27.28 -9.08
CA VAL A 150 1.47 -26.10 -8.49
C VAL A 150 0.99 -26.46 -7.09
N ALA A 151 1.42 -25.71 -6.09
CA ALA A 151 0.82 -25.75 -4.77
C ALA A 151 -0.13 -24.56 -4.58
N PHE A 152 -1.21 -24.76 -3.82
CA PHE A 152 -2.17 -23.71 -3.52
C PHE A 152 -2.88 -23.97 -2.18
N VAL A 153 -3.61 -23.00 -1.69
CA VAL A 153 -4.44 -23.12 -0.49
C VAL A 153 -5.92 -23.16 -0.89
N ARG A 154 -6.67 -24.01 -0.21
CA ARG A 154 -8.13 -24.08 -0.24
C ARG A 154 -8.66 -24.42 1.16
N GLU A 155 -9.59 -23.62 1.68
CA GLU A 155 -10.19 -23.83 3.00
C GLU A 155 -9.15 -24.04 4.12
N GLY A 156 -8.11 -23.21 4.12
CA GLY A 156 -7.03 -23.26 5.12
C GLY A 156 -6.08 -24.46 5.01
N ASN A 157 -6.17 -25.25 3.94
CA ASN A 157 -5.31 -26.42 3.69
C ASN A 157 -4.47 -26.27 2.42
N LEU A 158 -3.26 -26.82 2.47
CA LEU A 158 -2.34 -26.92 1.35
C LEU A 158 -2.68 -28.10 0.44
N PHE A 159 -2.65 -27.86 -0.86
CA PHE A 159 -2.81 -28.81 -1.93
C PHE A 159 -1.65 -28.76 -2.90
N LEU A 160 -1.38 -29.87 -3.58
CA LEU A 160 -0.35 -30.01 -4.62
C LEU A 160 -0.93 -30.66 -5.85
N VAL A 161 -0.75 -30.02 -7.00
CA VAL A 161 -1.09 -30.57 -8.33
C VAL A 161 0.20 -30.89 -9.08
N LYS A 162 0.31 -32.13 -9.63
CA LYS A 162 1.44 -32.60 -10.41
C LYS A 162 1.03 -32.70 -11.88
N LEU A 163 1.56 -31.80 -12.74
CA LEU A 163 1.19 -31.71 -14.15
C LEU A 163 1.56 -32.97 -14.94
N LEU A 164 2.76 -33.51 -14.69
CA LEU A 164 3.26 -34.70 -15.37
C LEU A 164 2.45 -35.99 -15.07
N PHE A 165 1.59 -35.93 -14.05
CA PHE A 165 0.71 -37.04 -13.66
C PHE A 165 -0.78 -36.71 -13.93
N ASN A 166 -1.06 -36.17 -15.12
CA ASN A 166 -2.39 -35.77 -15.53
C ASN A 166 -3.08 -34.80 -14.58
N ASN A 167 -2.35 -33.78 -14.12
CA ASN A 167 -2.80 -32.79 -13.16
C ASN A 167 -3.37 -33.41 -11.86
N SER A 168 -2.77 -34.52 -11.40
CA SER A 168 -3.23 -35.19 -10.19
C SER A 168 -3.10 -34.27 -8.97
N GLU A 169 -4.22 -34.03 -8.28
CA GLU A 169 -4.28 -33.26 -7.05
C GLU A 169 -4.07 -34.15 -5.83
N SER A 170 -3.32 -33.68 -4.85
CA SER A 170 -3.21 -34.28 -3.52
C SER A 170 -3.29 -33.25 -2.44
N GLN A 171 -4.05 -33.55 -1.38
CA GLN A 171 -4.11 -32.72 -0.18
C GLN A 171 -2.92 -33.01 0.71
N ILE A 172 -2.18 -31.97 1.12
CA ILE A 172 -1.01 -32.06 2.02
C ILE A 172 -1.45 -31.98 3.47
N THR A 173 -2.17 -30.92 3.85
CA THR A 173 -2.64 -30.70 5.24
C THR A 173 -4.15 -30.97 5.34
N LYS A 174 -4.65 -31.34 6.54
CA LYS A 174 -6.06 -31.73 6.75
C LYS A 174 -6.68 -31.09 7.98
N ASP A 175 -5.91 -30.29 8.70
CA ASP A 175 -6.32 -29.65 9.96
C ASP A 175 -6.80 -28.19 9.75
N GLY A 176 -6.75 -27.70 8.52
CA GLY A 176 -7.26 -26.37 8.19
C GLY A 176 -8.74 -26.26 8.44
N LYS A 177 -9.14 -25.22 9.18
CA LYS A 177 -10.53 -24.92 9.53
C LYS A 177 -10.68 -23.43 9.78
N PHE A 178 -11.72 -22.84 9.22
CA PHE A 178 -12.01 -21.42 9.35
C PHE A 178 -12.10 -20.98 10.82
N ASN A 179 -11.45 -19.90 11.18
CA ASN A 179 -11.33 -19.37 12.53
C ASN A 179 -10.67 -20.32 13.57
N GLU A 180 -9.94 -21.32 13.11
CA GLU A 180 -9.18 -22.22 13.98
C GLU A 180 -7.75 -22.44 13.47
N VAL A 181 -7.55 -23.01 12.27
CA VAL A 181 -6.22 -23.36 11.75
C VAL A 181 -6.10 -22.98 10.28
N ILE A 182 -5.00 -22.34 9.96
CA ILE A 182 -4.66 -21.93 8.59
C ILE A 182 -3.25 -22.44 8.24
N ASN A 183 -3.14 -23.12 7.09
CA ASN A 183 -1.86 -23.61 6.56
C ASN A 183 -1.52 -22.89 5.25
N GLY A 184 -0.33 -22.32 5.14
CA GLY A 184 0.23 -21.80 3.90
C GLY A 184 -0.28 -20.42 3.45
N LYS A 185 -1.11 -19.77 4.25
CA LYS A 185 -1.43 -18.35 4.13
C LYS A 185 -1.54 -17.72 5.52
N PRO A 186 -1.30 -16.41 5.67
CA PRO A 186 -1.44 -15.74 6.96
C PRO A 186 -2.90 -15.67 7.44
N ASP A 187 -3.08 -15.49 8.75
CA ASP A 187 -4.31 -15.00 9.34
C ASP A 187 -4.52 -13.51 9.02
N TRP A 188 -5.65 -12.94 9.46
CA TRP A 188 -6.02 -11.56 9.14
C TRP A 188 -4.91 -10.56 9.53
N VAL A 189 -4.43 -10.62 10.77
CA VAL A 189 -3.50 -9.61 11.30
C VAL A 189 -2.09 -9.73 10.70
N ASN A 190 -1.62 -10.95 10.44
CA ASN A 190 -0.31 -11.14 9.78
C ASN A 190 -0.37 -10.76 8.30
N GLU A 191 -1.51 -10.99 7.61
CA GLU A 191 -1.71 -10.52 6.23
C GLU A 191 -1.66 -9.00 6.16
N GLU A 192 -2.42 -8.34 7.02
CA GLU A 192 -2.57 -6.88 7.03
C GLU A 192 -1.25 -6.19 7.36
N GLU A 193 -0.58 -6.61 8.45
CA GLU A 193 0.50 -5.86 9.06
C GLU A 193 1.91 -6.29 8.62
N PHE A 194 2.06 -7.48 8.03
CA PHE A 194 3.30 -7.88 7.36
C PHE A 194 3.21 -7.90 5.84
N SER A 195 2.09 -7.44 5.26
CA SER A 195 1.89 -7.19 3.82
C SER A 195 2.21 -8.41 2.95
N PHE A 196 1.64 -9.59 3.24
CA PHE A 196 1.77 -10.78 2.42
C PHE A 196 0.52 -11.66 2.49
N ASN A 197 0.36 -12.54 1.51
CA ASN A 197 -0.79 -13.45 1.43
C ASN A 197 -0.42 -14.92 1.18
N ARG A 198 0.85 -15.23 0.90
CA ARG A 198 1.34 -16.59 0.72
C ARG A 198 2.42 -16.90 1.73
N ALA A 199 2.22 -17.96 2.49
CA ALA A 199 3.07 -18.39 3.58
C ALA A 199 3.65 -19.80 3.34
N PHE A 200 4.00 -20.12 2.08
CA PHE A 200 4.68 -21.35 1.70
C PHE A 200 5.60 -21.15 0.49
N ASP A 201 6.58 -22.06 0.35
CA ASP A 201 7.53 -22.04 -0.76
C ASP A 201 7.99 -23.45 -1.13
N PHE A 202 8.43 -23.66 -2.39
CA PHE A 202 9.11 -24.85 -2.87
C PHE A 202 10.63 -24.69 -2.69
N ASN A 203 11.32 -25.79 -2.38
CA ASN A 203 12.78 -25.80 -2.44
C ASN A 203 13.29 -25.86 -3.89
N GLU A 204 14.59 -25.61 -4.07
CA GLU A 204 15.19 -25.42 -5.39
C GLU A 204 15.10 -26.67 -6.30
N ASP A 205 15.19 -27.88 -5.73
CA ASP A 205 15.11 -29.13 -6.47
C ASP A 205 13.68 -29.72 -6.56
N ASN A 206 12.66 -28.99 -6.11
CA ASN A 206 11.23 -29.35 -6.16
C ASN A 206 10.89 -30.64 -5.39
N THR A 207 11.66 -31.01 -4.38
CA THR A 207 11.43 -32.20 -3.56
C THR A 207 10.67 -31.93 -2.28
N MET A 208 10.62 -30.65 -1.86
CA MET A 208 10.00 -30.23 -0.60
C MET A 208 9.16 -28.94 -0.74
N ILE A 209 8.18 -28.83 0.15
CA ILE A 209 7.43 -27.60 0.42
C ILE A 209 7.59 -27.27 1.91
N ALA A 210 7.83 -26.01 2.24
CA ALA A 210 7.75 -25.50 3.61
C ALA A 210 6.62 -24.47 3.72
N TRP A 211 5.98 -24.40 4.88
CA TRP A 211 4.91 -23.41 5.11
C TRP A 211 4.83 -22.95 6.56
N ILE A 212 4.20 -21.82 6.78
CA ILE A 212 3.81 -21.32 8.10
C ILE A 212 2.38 -21.80 8.38
N ARG A 213 2.18 -22.37 9.57
CA ARG A 213 0.89 -22.76 10.12
C ARG A 213 0.51 -21.76 11.22
N TYR A 214 -0.70 -21.26 11.16
CA TYR A 214 -1.29 -20.36 12.14
C TYR A 214 -2.40 -21.12 12.87
N ASP A 215 -2.32 -21.18 14.21
CA ASP A 215 -3.37 -21.65 15.06
C ASP A 215 -4.03 -20.44 15.74
N GLU A 216 -5.18 -20.03 15.21
CA GLU A 216 -5.92 -18.87 15.69
C GLU A 216 -7.09 -19.24 16.64
N SER A 217 -7.10 -20.49 17.16
CA SER A 217 -8.18 -20.99 18.02
C SER A 217 -8.40 -20.10 19.25
N GLU A 218 -7.31 -19.64 19.87
CA GLU A 218 -7.33 -18.78 21.06
C GLU A 218 -7.42 -17.27 20.75
N VAL A 219 -7.33 -16.86 19.49
CA VAL A 219 -7.48 -15.46 19.09
C VAL A 219 -8.94 -15.04 19.31
N PRO A 220 -9.20 -13.88 19.93
CA PRO A 220 -10.58 -13.42 20.15
C PRO A 220 -11.33 -13.21 18.83
N MET A 221 -12.62 -13.55 18.85
CA MET A 221 -13.54 -13.31 17.75
C MET A 221 -14.04 -11.88 17.78
N PHE A 222 -14.11 -11.24 16.62
CA PHE A 222 -14.83 -9.99 16.43
C PHE A 222 -16.03 -10.20 15.51
N SER A 223 -17.16 -9.57 15.84
CA SER A 223 -18.40 -9.67 15.09
C SER A 223 -18.99 -8.30 14.85
N PHE A 224 -19.50 -8.05 13.66
CA PHE A 224 -20.33 -6.87 13.39
C PHE A 224 -21.55 -7.22 12.54
N PRO A 225 -22.66 -6.46 12.69
CA PRO A 225 -23.89 -6.74 11.96
C PRO A 225 -23.75 -6.41 10.47
N MET A 226 -24.36 -7.26 9.65
CA MET A 226 -24.47 -7.06 8.21
C MET A 226 -25.95 -6.90 7.85
N TYR A 227 -26.26 -5.88 7.08
CA TYR A 227 -27.62 -5.54 6.69
C TYR A 227 -27.90 -5.90 5.23
N LYS A 228 -29.17 -5.90 4.81
CA LYS A 228 -29.55 -6.12 3.42
C LYS A 228 -28.77 -5.22 2.46
N GLY A 229 -28.70 -3.91 2.72
CA GLY A 229 -28.05 -2.97 1.83
C GLY A 229 -28.69 -2.90 0.44
N LEU A 230 -28.02 -2.18 -0.47
CA LEU A 230 -28.46 -2.08 -1.86
C LEU A 230 -27.35 -2.41 -2.88
N LYS A 231 -26.07 -2.16 -2.53
CA LYS A 231 -24.94 -2.41 -3.42
C LYS A 231 -23.68 -2.86 -2.64
N PRO A 232 -23.42 -4.15 -2.56
CA PRO A 232 -24.27 -5.25 -3.00
C PRO A 232 -25.50 -5.43 -2.12
N GLU A 233 -26.59 -5.92 -2.72
CA GLU A 233 -27.78 -6.33 -1.99
C GLU A 233 -27.59 -7.74 -1.43
N ARG A 234 -27.84 -7.91 -0.11
CA ARG A 234 -27.78 -9.19 0.61
C ARG A 234 -29.20 -9.64 0.93
N LYS A 235 -29.82 -10.36 0.01
CA LYS A 235 -31.24 -10.76 0.13
C LYS A 235 -31.53 -11.61 1.35
N ASP A 236 -30.57 -12.42 1.80
CA ASP A 236 -30.68 -13.26 2.99
C ASP A 236 -30.84 -12.44 4.28
N TYR A 237 -30.44 -11.18 4.28
CA TYR A 237 -30.57 -10.25 5.40
C TYR A 237 -31.76 -9.29 5.25
N ALA A 238 -32.76 -9.69 4.45
CA ALA A 238 -33.92 -8.81 4.17
C ALA A 238 -34.81 -8.58 5.39
N GLN A 239 -34.94 -9.57 6.26
CA GLN A 239 -35.82 -9.53 7.43
C GLN A 239 -35.04 -9.34 8.74
N TYR A 240 -33.93 -10.05 8.89
CA TYR A 240 -33.04 -9.93 10.04
C TYR A 240 -31.61 -9.65 9.55
N PRO A 241 -30.82 -8.86 10.31
CA PRO A 241 -29.41 -8.67 9.98
C PRO A 241 -28.65 -10.00 10.11
N GLY A 242 -27.63 -10.18 9.27
CA GLY A 242 -26.61 -11.20 9.47
C GLY A 242 -25.46 -10.68 10.30
N SER A 243 -24.43 -11.52 10.49
CA SER A 243 -23.16 -11.12 11.10
C SER A 243 -21.98 -11.41 10.17
N TYR A 244 -20.90 -10.72 10.39
CA TYR A 244 -19.58 -11.06 9.88
C TYR A 244 -18.67 -11.33 11.07
N ASP A 245 -18.18 -12.57 11.17
CA ASP A 245 -17.43 -13.06 12.31
C ASP A 245 -16.04 -13.51 11.86
N TYR A 246 -14.99 -13.00 12.49
CA TYR A 246 -13.61 -13.35 12.16
C TYR A 246 -12.68 -13.11 13.34
N LYS A 247 -11.50 -13.72 13.30
CA LYS A 247 -10.48 -13.56 14.33
C LYS A 247 -9.76 -12.23 14.17
N TYR A 248 -9.77 -11.42 15.24
CA TYR A 248 -9.11 -10.12 15.25
C TYR A 248 -8.50 -9.85 16.63
N PRO A 249 -7.17 -9.98 16.78
CA PRO A 249 -6.53 -9.70 18.05
C PRO A 249 -6.36 -8.19 18.22
N VAL A 250 -6.99 -7.61 19.23
CA VAL A 250 -6.71 -6.23 19.64
C VAL A 250 -5.41 -6.16 20.45
N ALA A 251 -4.86 -4.94 20.66
CA ALA A 251 -3.68 -4.73 21.49
C ALA A 251 -3.81 -5.41 22.88
N GLY A 252 -2.82 -6.22 23.25
CA GLY A 252 -2.79 -7.00 24.48
C GLY A 252 -3.52 -8.34 24.41
N ALA A 253 -4.28 -8.63 23.36
CA ALA A 253 -4.95 -9.92 23.18
C ALA A 253 -3.99 -11.03 22.73
N LYS A 254 -4.45 -12.28 22.77
CA LYS A 254 -3.71 -13.40 22.22
C LYS A 254 -3.65 -13.32 20.69
N ASN A 255 -2.46 -13.55 20.15
CA ASN A 255 -2.21 -13.75 18.71
C ASN A 255 -2.29 -15.23 18.35
N SER A 256 -2.29 -15.55 17.05
CA SER A 256 -2.14 -16.92 16.59
C SER A 256 -0.83 -17.54 17.05
N VAL A 257 -0.86 -18.81 17.46
CA VAL A 257 0.35 -19.60 17.67
C VAL A 257 0.90 -20.02 16.31
N VAL A 258 2.11 -19.55 15.98
CA VAL A 258 2.72 -19.80 14.68
C VAL A 258 3.74 -20.94 14.76
N SER A 259 3.84 -21.74 13.70
CA SER A 259 4.86 -22.77 13.55
C SER A 259 5.21 -22.97 12.09
N VAL A 260 6.43 -23.44 11.82
CA VAL A 260 6.90 -23.73 10.46
C VAL A 260 6.97 -25.22 10.26
N HIS A 261 6.49 -25.69 9.13
CA HIS A 261 6.41 -27.09 8.75
C HIS A 261 7.06 -27.32 7.40
N SER A 262 7.48 -28.56 7.14
CA SER A 262 7.98 -29.03 5.87
C SER A 262 7.27 -30.32 5.44
N PHE A 263 7.16 -30.51 4.13
CA PHE A 263 6.59 -31.71 3.50
C PHE A 263 7.56 -32.25 2.45
N ASP A 264 7.95 -33.49 2.61
CA ASP A 264 8.70 -34.24 1.60
C ASP A 264 7.74 -34.83 0.58
N ILE A 265 7.82 -34.38 -0.68
CA ILE A 265 6.86 -34.70 -1.74
C ILE A 265 6.90 -36.18 -2.13
N LYS A 266 8.07 -36.83 -2.01
CA LYS A 266 8.24 -38.23 -2.36
C LYS A 266 7.75 -39.16 -1.26
N SER A 267 8.21 -38.95 -0.03
CA SER A 267 7.85 -39.79 1.13
C SER A 267 6.50 -39.42 1.74
N ARG A 268 5.96 -38.24 1.43
CA ARG A 268 4.72 -37.66 1.96
C ARG A 268 4.75 -37.44 3.47
N VAL A 269 5.93 -37.24 4.03
CA VAL A 269 6.12 -37.00 5.47
C VAL A 269 6.08 -35.50 5.75
N ILE A 270 5.24 -35.11 6.72
CA ILE A 270 5.19 -33.77 7.29
C ILE A 270 6.08 -33.73 8.54
N ARG A 271 6.85 -32.66 8.70
CA ARG A 271 7.69 -32.41 9.88
C ARG A 271 7.46 -30.99 10.39
N LYS A 272 7.46 -30.83 11.72
CA LYS A 272 7.49 -29.51 12.35
C LYS A 272 8.94 -29.11 12.59
N MET A 273 9.30 -27.88 12.22
CA MET A 273 10.64 -27.34 12.45
C MET A 273 10.88 -27.11 13.94
N GLN A 274 12.10 -27.38 14.41
CA GLN A 274 12.53 -27.14 15.80
C GLN A 274 12.92 -25.67 15.99
N LEU A 275 11.94 -24.81 15.79
CA LEU A 275 12.10 -23.35 15.79
C LEU A 275 11.69 -22.82 17.17
N PRO A 276 12.61 -22.22 17.96
CA PRO A 276 12.29 -21.70 19.29
C PRO A 276 11.62 -20.33 19.21
N ILE A 277 10.40 -20.30 18.66
CA ILE A 277 9.58 -19.09 18.63
C ILE A 277 8.87 -18.97 19.98
N PRO A 278 8.89 -17.79 20.64
CA PRO A 278 7.99 -17.53 21.77
C PRO A 278 6.52 -17.75 21.34
N GLU A 279 5.68 -18.19 22.27
CA GLU A 279 4.26 -18.49 21.98
C GLU A 279 3.52 -17.31 21.31
N ASP A 280 3.95 -16.10 21.59
CA ASP A 280 3.39 -14.83 21.10
C ASP A 280 4.27 -14.13 20.03
N GLY A 281 5.28 -14.82 19.49
CA GLY A 281 6.15 -14.30 18.42
C GLY A 281 5.55 -14.46 17.03
N TYR A 282 6.20 -13.87 16.04
CA TYR A 282 5.76 -13.86 14.64
C TYR A 282 6.75 -14.54 13.70
N VAL A 283 6.26 -15.04 12.57
CA VAL A 283 7.07 -15.50 11.42
C VAL A 283 6.64 -14.69 10.20
N PRO A 284 7.22 -13.48 9.97
CA PRO A 284 6.83 -12.65 8.85
C PRO A 284 7.11 -13.27 7.48
N ARG A 285 8.18 -14.06 7.33
CA ARG A 285 8.58 -14.66 6.03
C ARG A 285 9.34 -15.96 6.22
N ILE A 286 9.26 -16.80 5.19
CA ILE A 286 10.15 -17.94 4.94
C ILE A 286 10.63 -17.92 3.49
N PHE A 287 11.85 -18.38 3.24
CA PHE A 287 12.42 -18.45 1.89
C PHE A 287 13.32 -19.67 1.75
N PHE A 288 13.09 -20.52 0.76
CA PHE A 288 14.12 -21.48 0.39
C PHE A 288 15.29 -20.76 -0.29
N THR A 289 16.50 -21.24 0.01
CA THR A 289 17.72 -20.79 -0.65
C THR A 289 17.94 -21.55 -1.96
N LYS A 290 19.03 -21.22 -2.66
CA LYS A 290 19.48 -21.99 -3.83
C LYS A 290 20.03 -23.37 -3.47
N ASP A 291 20.37 -23.60 -2.20
CA ASP A 291 20.66 -24.92 -1.65
C ASP A 291 19.33 -25.56 -1.19
N PRO A 292 18.89 -26.69 -1.79
CA PRO A 292 17.58 -27.28 -1.50
C PRO A 292 17.43 -27.79 -0.06
N GLU A 293 18.54 -27.96 0.67
CA GLU A 293 18.58 -28.38 2.07
C GLU A 293 18.54 -27.19 3.05
N LYS A 294 18.38 -25.96 2.57
CA LYS A 294 18.44 -24.74 3.38
C LYS A 294 17.22 -23.86 3.23
N LEU A 295 16.55 -23.63 4.35
CA LEU A 295 15.40 -22.74 4.48
C LEU A 295 15.77 -21.57 5.40
N LEU A 296 15.54 -20.34 4.96
CA LEU A 296 15.60 -19.15 5.79
C LEU A 296 14.23 -18.89 6.43
N ILE A 297 14.21 -18.69 7.74
CA ILE A 297 13.01 -18.36 8.50
C ILE A 297 13.27 -17.06 9.25
N LEU A 298 12.46 -16.05 8.99
CA LEU A 298 12.50 -14.77 9.67
C LEU A 298 11.50 -14.83 10.83
N THR A 299 11.95 -14.55 12.04
CA THR A 299 11.07 -14.46 13.21
C THR A 299 11.18 -13.11 13.87
N ASN A 300 10.12 -12.67 14.49
CA ASN A 300 10.11 -11.46 15.27
C ASN A 300 9.47 -11.73 16.64
N ASN A 301 9.97 -11.07 17.69
CA ASN A 301 9.31 -11.09 18.99
C ASN A 301 8.03 -10.22 18.96
N ARG A 302 7.22 -10.29 19.99
CA ARG A 302 5.96 -9.54 20.07
C ARG A 302 6.17 -8.03 20.06
N HIS A 303 7.23 -7.52 20.68
CA HIS A 303 7.59 -6.09 20.62
C HIS A 303 8.10 -5.63 19.26
N GLN A 304 8.43 -6.58 18.36
CA GLN A 304 8.94 -6.31 17.02
C GLN A 304 10.24 -5.47 17.03
N ASP A 305 11.03 -5.60 18.09
CA ASP A 305 12.33 -4.96 18.27
C ASP A 305 13.51 -5.93 18.12
N CYS A 306 13.23 -7.24 17.95
CA CYS A 306 14.22 -8.29 17.74
C CYS A 306 13.84 -9.19 16.57
N LEU A 307 14.60 -9.11 15.49
CA LEU A 307 14.49 -9.97 14.31
C LEU A 307 15.59 -11.01 14.34
N ASP A 308 15.21 -12.30 14.34
CA ASP A 308 16.11 -13.42 14.14
C ASP A 308 15.91 -14.02 12.74
N ILE A 309 17.02 -14.23 12.04
CA ILE A 309 17.05 -15.00 10.80
C ILE A 309 17.65 -16.36 11.11
N TYR A 310 16.85 -17.40 10.97
CA TYR A 310 17.26 -18.79 11.13
C TYR A 310 17.63 -19.40 9.79
N LEU A 311 18.71 -20.16 9.79
CA LEU A 311 18.99 -21.15 8.76
C LEU A 311 18.51 -22.51 9.27
N ALA A 312 17.59 -23.12 8.56
CA ALA A 312 16.95 -24.36 8.91
C ALA A 312 17.18 -25.45 7.85
N ASN A 313 17.26 -26.72 8.28
CA ASN A 313 17.24 -27.86 7.37
C ASN A 313 15.83 -28.46 7.36
N PRO A 314 15.10 -28.46 6.22
CA PRO A 314 13.72 -28.91 6.17
C PRO A 314 13.53 -30.42 6.35
N ARG A 315 14.62 -31.23 6.28
CA ARG A 315 14.59 -32.69 6.48
C ARG A 315 14.94 -33.10 7.93
N SER A 316 16.01 -32.52 8.51
CA SER A 316 16.37 -32.78 9.90
C SER A 316 15.55 -31.98 10.89
N THR A 317 14.93 -30.91 10.44
CA THR A 317 14.15 -29.91 11.20
C THR A 317 14.98 -29.01 12.12
N GLU A 318 16.29 -29.14 12.10
CA GLU A 318 17.20 -28.31 12.90
C GLU A 318 17.17 -26.86 12.42
N CYS A 319 17.17 -25.92 13.36
CA CYS A 319 17.19 -24.49 13.12
C CYS A 319 18.31 -23.83 13.94
N ARG A 320 19.11 -22.97 13.33
CA ARG A 320 20.09 -22.14 14.03
C ARG A 320 19.97 -20.68 13.62
N VAL A 321 20.09 -19.77 14.57
CA VAL A 321 20.16 -18.32 14.29
C VAL A 321 21.47 -18.04 13.55
N ILE A 322 21.39 -17.31 12.45
CA ILE A 322 22.56 -16.85 11.70
C ILE A 322 22.70 -15.33 11.75
N VAL A 323 21.60 -14.58 11.85
CA VAL A 323 21.60 -13.12 12.04
C VAL A 323 20.60 -12.77 13.11
N ARG A 324 20.98 -11.86 14.02
CA ARG A 324 20.06 -11.17 14.94
C ARG A 324 20.19 -9.69 14.74
N GLU A 325 19.07 -9.02 14.54
CA GLU A 325 18.98 -7.57 14.54
C GLU A 325 18.13 -7.12 15.71
N GLN A 326 18.67 -6.22 16.53
CA GLN A 326 18.00 -5.64 17.67
C GLN A 326 17.82 -4.13 17.43
N ALA A 327 16.62 -3.63 17.66
CA ALA A 327 16.31 -2.21 17.61
C ALA A 327 15.95 -1.68 19.01
N ASP A 328 16.20 -0.41 19.27
CA ASP A 328 15.84 0.23 20.55
C ASP A 328 14.33 0.44 20.67
N LYS A 329 13.63 0.54 19.54
CA LYS A 329 12.20 0.80 19.48
C LYS A 329 11.47 -0.31 18.73
N TYR A 330 11.54 -0.31 17.41
CA TYR A 330 10.94 -1.35 16.56
C TYR A 330 11.68 -1.48 15.24
N ILE A 331 11.50 -2.62 14.59
CA ILE A 331 12.01 -2.93 13.25
C ILE A 331 10.86 -2.70 12.26
N THR A 332 11.10 -1.91 11.21
CA THR A 332 10.10 -1.58 10.21
C THR A 332 9.81 -2.78 9.29
N GLU A 333 8.61 -2.83 8.72
CA GLU A 333 8.19 -3.90 7.81
C GLU A 333 8.98 -3.92 6.49
N GLU A 334 9.66 -2.84 6.12
CA GLU A 334 10.50 -2.77 4.92
C GLU A 334 11.60 -3.85 4.89
N VAL A 335 12.06 -4.30 6.06
CA VAL A 335 13.01 -5.41 6.20
C VAL A 335 12.44 -6.70 5.60
N TYR A 336 11.16 -6.98 5.81
CA TYR A 336 10.50 -8.20 5.32
C TYR A 336 10.06 -8.10 3.87
N LYS A 337 9.68 -6.93 3.42
CA LYS A 337 9.18 -6.66 2.05
C LYS A 337 10.30 -6.75 1.02
N ASN A 338 11.49 -6.29 1.37
CA ASN A 338 12.64 -6.15 0.48
C ASN A 338 13.74 -7.18 0.76
N PHE A 339 13.39 -8.34 1.29
CA PHE A 339 14.32 -9.44 1.51
C PHE A 339 14.48 -10.25 0.23
N GLU A 340 15.71 -10.46 -0.24
CA GLU A 340 15.99 -11.20 -1.47
C GLU A 340 17.08 -12.26 -1.26
N VAL A 341 16.74 -13.51 -1.59
CA VAL A 341 17.70 -14.62 -1.57
C VAL A 341 18.62 -14.55 -2.76
N GLN A 342 19.91 -14.64 -2.51
CA GLN A 342 20.99 -14.67 -3.49
C GLN A 342 21.64 -16.06 -3.56
N ASP A 343 22.48 -16.31 -4.58
CA ASP A 343 23.33 -17.48 -4.59
C ASP A 343 24.34 -17.41 -3.42
N GLY A 344 24.22 -18.37 -2.50
CA GLY A 344 25.08 -18.45 -1.29
C GLY A 344 24.79 -17.41 -0.20
N GLY A 345 23.69 -16.65 -0.27
CA GLY A 345 23.37 -15.63 0.72
C GLY A 345 22.02 -14.96 0.57
N PHE A 346 21.91 -13.75 1.08
CA PHE A 346 20.71 -12.91 0.98
C PHE A 346 21.03 -11.42 1.13
N ILE A 347 20.13 -10.59 0.64
CA ILE A 347 20.15 -9.14 0.85
C ILE A 347 18.93 -8.77 1.70
N MET A 348 19.15 -7.93 2.71
CA MET A 348 18.11 -7.38 3.54
C MET A 348 18.27 -5.88 3.70
N MET A 349 17.17 -5.19 3.97
CA MET A 349 17.18 -3.81 4.45
C MET A 349 17.37 -3.74 5.96
N SER A 350 17.93 -2.65 6.46
CA SER A 350 18.06 -2.38 7.89
C SER A 350 18.27 -0.90 8.14
N GLU A 351 17.69 -0.40 9.24
CA GLU A 351 17.85 0.97 9.73
C GLU A 351 18.94 1.13 10.80
N ARG A 352 19.80 0.12 10.98
CA ARG A 352 20.84 0.09 12.03
C ARG A 352 21.79 1.29 12.03
N SER A 353 21.96 1.93 10.89
CA SER A 353 22.79 3.13 10.72
C SER A 353 22.03 4.46 10.91
N GLY A 354 20.73 4.41 11.29
CA GLY A 354 19.86 5.57 11.37
C GLY A 354 19.04 5.86 10.11
N PHE A 355 19.38 5.20 9.00
CA PHE A 355 18.67 5.26 7.73
C PHE A 355 18.53 3.85 7.16
N ASN A 356 17.46 3.61 6.40
CA ASN A 356 17.23 2.32 5.75
C ASN A 356 18.21 2.09 4.60
N HIS A 357 19.02 1.04 4.70
CA HIS A 357 20.04 0.66 3.71
C HIS A 357 20.04 -0.83 3.43
N LEU A 358 20.72 -1.22 2.34
CA LEU A 358 20.84 -2.60 1.86
C LEU A 358 22.15 -3.24 2.36
N TYR A 359 22.04 -4.48 2.86
CA TYR A 359 23.15 -5.27 3.40
C TYR A 359 23.15 -6.68 2.80
N LEU A 360 24.32 -7.11 2.31
CA LEU A 360 24.56 -8.44 1.76
C LEU A 360 25.17 -9.34 2.81
N TYR A 361 24.55 -10.50 3.03
CA TYR A 361 24.98 -11.55 3.94
C TYR A 361 25.23 -12.85 3.21
N ASP A 362 26.12 -13.68 3.75
CA ASP A 362 26.18 -15.09 3.38
C ASP A 362 25.31 -15.97 4.30
N LEU A 363 25.21 -17.26 3.97
CA LEU A 363 24.42 -18.23 4.76
C LEU A 363 25.07 -18.65 6.08
N THR A 364 26.26 -18.15 6.41
CA THR A 364 26.83 -18.28 7.78
C THR A 364 26.35 -17.17 8.70
N GLY A 365 25.71 -16.12 8.15
CA GLY A 365 25.29 -14.93 8.86
C GLY A 365 26.36 -13.83 8.87
N THR A 366 27.44 -14.00 8.09
CA THR A 366 28.48 -12.98 7.98
C THR A 366 28.02 -11.88 6.99
N MET A 367 27.99 -10.64 7.46
CA MET A 367 27.75 -9.47 6.60
C MET A 367 28.96 -9.30 5.66
N ARG A 368 28.74 -9.52 4.38
CA ARG A 368 29.78 -9.41 3.34
C ARG A 368 30.00 -7.98 2.90
N ARG A 369 28.92 -7.19 2.82
CA ARG A 369 28.99 -5.80 2.36
C ARG A 369 27.76 -5.01 2.73
N GLN A 370 27.93 -3.77 3.15
CA GLN A 370 26.87 -2.75 3.09
C GLN A 370 26.83 -2.21 1.66
N LEU A 371 25.68 -2.36 0.98
CA LEU A 371 25.54 -2.05 -0.44
C LEU A 371 25.25 -0.58 -0.70
N THR A 372 24.56 0.08 0.24
CA THR A 372 24.22 1.51 0.19
C THR A 372 24.56 2.17 1.53
N LYS A 373 24.95 3.43 1.53
CA LYS A 373 25.29 4.19 2.75
C LYS A 373 25.13 5.68 2.54
N GLY A 374 24.73 6.41 3.57
CA GLY A 374 24.57 7.87 3.55
C GLY A 374 23.44 8.32 4.45
N ASN A 375 23.16 9.61 4.48
CA ASN A 375 22.08 10.21 5.24
C ASN A 375 20.81 10.29 4.36
N PHE A 376 20.35 9.14 3.86
CA PHE A 376 19.16 9.01 3.04
C PHE A 376 18.51 7.64 3.23
N VAL A 377 17.25 7.53 2.89
CA VAL A 377 16.45 6.30 2.99
C VAL A 377 16.43 5.60 1.62
N VAL A 378 16.82 4.34 1.58
CA VAL A 378 16.53 3.44 0.44
C VAL A 378 15.07 3.04 0.55
N THR A 379 14.28 3.34 -0.50
CA THR A 379 12.84 3.10 -0.51
C THR A 379 12.46 1.85 -1.30
N ASP A 380 13.24 1.48 -2.31
CA ASP A 380 12.97 0.31 -3.15
C ASP A 380 14.29 -0.38 -3.51
N PHE A 381 14.27 -1.70 -3.51
CA PHE A 381 15.35 -2.54 -4.00
C PHE A 381 14.91 -3.21 -5.30
N TYR A 382 15.66 -3.03 -6.38
CA TYR A 382 15.29 -3.54 -7.72
C TYR A 382 16.11 -4.74 -8.17
N GLY A 383 17.22 -5.02 -7.50
CA GLY A 383 18.05 -6.19 -7.79
C GLY A 383 19.55 -5.96 -7.61
N TYR A 384 20.23 -7.09 -7.58
CA TYR A 384 21.69 -7.15 -7.41
C TYR A 384 22.30 -8.04 -8.48
N ASP A 385 23.22 -7.48 -9.26
CA ASP A 385 24.04 -8.25 -10.19
C ASP A 385 25.26 -8.81 -9.47
N ALA A 386 25.22 -10.07 -9.10
CA ALA A 386 26.28 -10.75 -8.37
C ALA A 386 27.59 -10.83 -9.16
N LYS A 387 27.57 -10.77 -10.51
CA LYS A 387 28.79 -10.83 -11.35
C LYS A 387 29.57 -9.54 -11.28
N SER A 388 28.90 -8.40 -11.38
CA SER A 388 29.54 -7.08 -11.32
C SER A 388 29.54 -6.50 -9.89
N GLY A 389 28.77 -7.05 -8.97
CA GLY A 389 28.54 -6.50 -7.66
C GLY A 389 27.73 -5.21 -7.64
N THR A 390 26.94 -4.95 -8.70
CA THR A 390 26.15 -3.74 -8.86
C THR A 390 24.78 -3.90 -8.24
N THR A 391 24.36 -2.91 -7.45
CA THR A 391 23.06 -2.84 -6.77
C THR A 391 22.18 -1.77 -7.43
N TYR A 392 20.91 -2.07 -7.69
CA TYR A 392 19.91 -1.16 -8.25
C TYR A 392 18.83 -0.87 -7.23
N TYR A 393 18.55 0.41 -6.97
CA TYR A 393 17.65 0.83 -5.89
C TYR A 393 17.03 2.21 -6.19
N ALA A 394 16.00 2.56 -5.42
CA ALA A 394 15.53 3.95 -5.31
C ALA A 394 15.77 4.48 -3.91
N SER A 395 15.98 5.78 -3.80
CA SER A 395 16.22 6.42 -2.51
C SER A 395 15.82 7.88 -2.47
N THR A 396 15.88 8.46 -1.25
CA THR A 396 15.68 9.88 -0.97
C THR A 396 16.98 10.69 -1.00
N GLU A 397 18.06 10.20 -1.63
CA GLU A 397 19.37 10.84 -1.64
C GLU A 397 19.34 12.27 -2.20
N GLU A 398 18.53 12.52 -3.23
CA GLU A 398 18.37 13.86 -3.81
C GLU A 398 17.55 14.80 -2.91
N SER A 399 16.53 14.29 -2.25
CA SER A 399 15.64 15.02 -1.34
C SER A 399 14.71 14.05 -0.64
N PRO A 400 14.32 14.29 0.62
CA PRO A 400 13.26 13.53 1.28
C PRO A 400 11.93 13.51 0.51
N LEU A 401 11.68 14.51 -0.32
CA LEU A 401 10.46 14.61 -1.15
C LEU A 401 10.54 13.81 -2.46
N CYS A 402 11.72 13.36 -2.86
CA CYS A 402 11.94 12.69 -4.15
C CYS A 402 12.18 11.19 -3.99
N ARG A 403 11.94 10.47 -5.08
CA ARG A 403 12.38 9.09 -5.27
C ARG A 403 13.17 9.03 -6.57
N THR A 404 14.46 8.75 -6.45
CA THR A 404 15.38 8.72 -7.57
C THR A 404 15.97 7.33 -7.72
N VAL A 405 16.00 6.80 -8.94
CA VAL A 405 16.56 5.49 -9.25
C VAL A 405 18.07 5.61 -9.45
N TYR A 406 18.81 4.77 -8.74
CA TYR A 406 20.27 4.72 -8.74
C TYR A 406 20.79 3.30 -8.98
N LYS A 407 22.05 3.22 -9.36
CA LYS A 407 22.88 2.02 -9.20
C LYS A 407 24.17 2.36 -8.46
N ALA A 408 24.64 1.43 -7.64
CA ALA A 408 25.92 1.49 -6.96
C ALA A 408 26.78 0.30 -7.41
N ASP A 409 28.01 0.53 -7.86
CA ASP A 409 28.93 -0.54 -8.26
C ASP A 409 29.60 -1.22 -7.04
N ALA A 410 30.40 -2.25 -7.31
CA ALA A 410 31.11 -2.99 -6.27
C ALA A 410 32.07 -2.13 -5.42
N LYS A 411 32.50 -0.97 -5.92
CA LYS A 411 33.39 -0.02 -5.23
C LYS A 411 32.60 1.05 -4.48
N GLY A 412 31.25 1.03 -4.58
CA GLY A 412 30.36 2.01 -3.96
C GLY A 412 30.20 3.31 -4.77
N LYS A 413 30.61 3.34 -6.05
CA LYS A 413 30.35 4.47 -6.93
C LYS A 413 28.88 4.49 -7.32
N VAL A 414 28.17 5.54 -6.93
CA VAL A 414 26.76 5.75 -7.22
C VAL A 414 26.58 6.43 -8.58
N THR A 415 25.62 5.97 -9.36
CA THR A 415 25.23 6.56 -10.64
C THR A 415 23.72 6.77 -10.63
N LYS A 416 23.28 8.00 -10.88
CA LYS A 416 21.88 8.36 -11.05
C LYS A 416 21.35 7.83 -12.39
N LEU A 417 20.26 7.06 -12.37
CA LEU A 417 19.64 6.49 -13.57
C LEU A 417 18.43 7.30 -14.03
N SER A 418 17.53 7.70 -13.11
CA SER A 418 16.40 8.57 -13.46
C SER A 418 16.85 10.04 -13.46
N GLN A 419 16.67 10.74 -14.58
CA GLN A 419 17.19 12.09 -14.75
C GLN A 419 16.26 13.18 -14.20
N GLN A 420 14.96 12.94 -14.21
CA GLN A 420 13.94 13.91 -13.81
C GLN A 420 13.75 13.92 -12.30
N ARG A 421 13.74 15.12 -11.72
CA ARG A 421 13.43 15.33 -10.31
C ARG A 421 11.96 15.08 -10.04
N GLY A 422 11.65 14.35 -8.98
CA GLY A 422 10.34 13.95 -8.57
C GLY A 422 10.32 12.51 -8.07
N THR A 423 9.23 11.80 -8.28
CA THR A 423 9.11 10.39 -7.92
C THR A 423 9.30 9.52 -9.14
N ASN A 424 10.26 8.61 -9.07
CA ASN A 424 10.57 7.61 -10.07
C ASN A 424 10.44 6.21 -9.47
N ARG A 425 9.82 5.29 -10.22
CA ARG A 425 9.73 3.86 -9.89
C ARG A 425 10.16 3.05 -11.09
N ALA A 426 10.92 1.98 -10.85
CA ALA A 426 11.45 1.15 -11.92
C ALA A 426 10.93 -0.30 -11.85
N VAL A 427 10.74 -0.90 -13.04
CA VAL A 427 10.58 -2.35 -13.21
C VAL A 427 11.69 -2.80 -14.14
N PHE A 428 12.67 -3.52 -13.60
CA PHE A 428 13.82 -3.98 -14.35
C PHE A 428 13.53 -5.27 -15.12
N SER A 429 14.16 -5.41 -16.30
CA SER A 429 14.21 -6.66 -17.04
C SER A 429 15.03 -7.72 -16.28
N GLN A 430 14.80 -8.99 -16.55
CA GLN A 430 15.69 -10.04 -16.05
C GLN A 430 17.13 -9.78 -16.55
N GLY A 431 18.12 -9.86 -15.66
CA GLY A 431 19.50 -9.50 -15.95
C GLY A 431 19.79 -7.99 -15.98
N LEU A 432 18.84 -7.13 -15.58
CA LEU A 432 19.04 -5.72 -15.25
C LEU A 432 19.57 -4.84 -16.40
N ARG A 433 19.34 -5.26 -17.68
CA ARG A 433 19.81 -4.53 -18.86
C ARG A 433 18.91 -3.38 -19.29
N TYR A 434 17.62 -3.49 -19.00
CA TYR A 434 16.59 -2.50 -19.30
C TYR A 434 15.70 -2.29 -18.09
N TYR A 435 15.01 -1.17 -18.07
CA TYR A 435 13.93 -0.95 -17.10
C TYR A 435 12.83 -0.04 -17.66
N MET A 436 11.65 -0.25 -17.17
CA MET A 436 10.53 0.67 -17.32
C MET A 436 10.54 1.64 -16.15
N ASN A 437 10.63 2.96 -16.42
CA ASN A 437 10.57 4.00 -15.41
C ASN A 437 9.20 4.67 -15.43
N VAL A 438 8.55 4.79 -14.28
CA VAL A 438 7.33 5.57 -14.09
C VAL A 438 7.68 6.81 -13.28
N TYR A 439 7.64 7.95 -13.93
CA TYR A 439 7.96 9.25 -13.37
C TYR A 439 6.72 10.09 -13.15
N SER A 440 6.69 10.87 -12.08
CA SER A 440 5.79 11.99 -11.88
C SER A 440 6.40 13.03 -10.93
N ASN A 441 5.85 14.22 -10.91
CA ASN A 441 6.10 15.22 -9.87
C ASN A 441 4.78 15.88 -9.44
N LEU A 442 4.85 16.83 -8.52
CA LEU A 442 3.67 17.48 -7.95
C LEU A 442 2.72 18.02 -9.04
N ASN A 443 3.24 18.50 -10.18
CA ASN A 443 2.49 19.15 -11.26
C ASN A 443 2.47 18.36 -12.58
N THR A 444 3.12 17.20 -12.63
CA THR A 444 3.20 16.38 -13.86
C THR A 444 2.58 15.01 -13.60
N PRO A 445 1.50 14.64 -14.32
CA PRO A 445 0.96 13.28 -14.31
C PRO A 445 2.00 12.24 -14.73
N TYR A 446 1.73 10.98 -14.44
CA TYR A 446 2.65 9.88 -14.71
C TYR A 446 3.13 9.84 -16.16
N VAL A 447 4.45 9.69 -16.33
CA VAL A 447 5.11 9.46 -17.60
C VAL A 447 5.85 8.13 -17.51
N THR A 448 5.53 7.21 -18.41
CA THR A 448 6.16 5.89 -18.47
C THR A 448 7.12 5.81 -19.61
N THR A 449 8.40 5.51 -19.33
CA THR A 449 9.47 5.40 -20.31
C THR A 449 10.19 4.06 -20.21
N LEU A 450 10.73 3.59 -21.32
CA LEU A 450 11.71 2.51 -21.36
C LEU A 450 13.11 3.08 -21.37
N CYS A 451 13.99 2.51 -20.55
CA CYS A 451 15.38 2.95 -20.38
C CYS A 451 16.34 1.76 -20.46
N ASP A 452 17.57 2.02 -20.85
CA ASP A 452 18.66 1.05 -20.72
C ASP A 452 19.36 1.17 -19.35
N ALA A 453 20.26 0.25 -19.04
CA ALA A 453 21.00 0.19 -17.76
C ALA A 453 21.95 1.38 -17.52
N SER A 454 22.13 2.29 -18.50
CA SER A 454 22.85 3.54 -18.31
C SER A 454 21.97 4.69 -17.86
N GLY A 455 20.65 4.51 -17.89
CA GLY A 455 19.65 5.55 -17.62
C GLY A 455 19.20 6.32 -18.87
N LYS A 456 19.65 5.90 -20.07
CA LYS A 456 19.22 6.53 -21.33
C LYS A 456 17.79 6.10 -21.66
N THR A 457 16.92 7.07 -21.87
CA THR A 457 15.56 6.84 -22.36
C THR A 457 15.60 6.31 -23.80
N LEU A 458 14.97 5.18 -24.02
CA LEU A 458 14.83 4.52 -25.33
C LEU A 458 13.49 4.88 -25.98
N LYS A 459 12.41 4.91 -25.21
CA LYS A 459 11.06 5.17 -25.69
C LYS A 459 10.17 5.72 -24.57
N THR A 460 9.29 6.66 -24.92
CA THR A 460 8.15 7.03 -24.08
C THR A 460 6.96 6.16 -24.48
N LEU A 461 6.35 5.47 -23.52
CA LEU A 461 5.19 4.59 -23.72
C LEU A 461 3.87 5.29 -23.42
N GLU A 462 3.84 6.11 -22.38
CA GLU A 462 2.66 6.86 -21.96
C GLU A 462 3.11 8.18 -21.34
N ASP A 463 2.57 9.29 -21.80
CA ASP A 463 2.88 10.64 -21.29
C ASP A 463 1.67 11.38 -20.72
N ASN A 464 0.49 10.72 -20.73
CA ASN A 464 -0.78 11.29 -20.30
C ASN A 464 -1.18 12.59 -21.04
N ALA A 465 -0.87 12.69 -22.34
CA ALA A 465 -1.17 13.88 -23.14
C ALA A 465 -2.68 14.22 -23.14
N GLU A 466 -3.56 13.21 -23.22
CA GLU A 466 -5.02 13.40 -23.16
C GLU A 466 -5.46 13.99 -21.81
N LEU A 467 -4.91 13.46 -20.69
CA LEU A 467 -5.20 13.99 -19.36
C LEU A 467 -4.67 15.41 -19.23
N LYS A 468 -3.45 15.70 -19.66
CA LYS A 468 -2.87 17.06 -19.65
C LYS A 468 -3.73 18.04 -20.42
N GLN A 469 -4.23 17.65 -21.60
CA GLN A 469 -5.15 18.47 -22.38
C GLN A 469 -6.48 18.70 -21.64
N LYS A 470 -7.05 17.67 -21.02
CA LYS A 470 -8.26 17.79 -20.22
C LYS A 470 -8.06 18.71 -19.01
N LEU A 471 -6.93 18.56 -18.30
CA LEU A 471 -6.58 19.41 -17.15
C LEU A 471 -6.34 20.86 -17.54
N SER A 472 -5.75 21.13 -18.72
CA SER A 472 -5.51 22.50 -19.20
C SER A 472 -6.82 23.28 -19.51
N ALA A 473 -7.93 22.56 -19.68
CA ALA A 473 -9.25 23.17 -19.84
C ALA A 473 -9.94 23.50 -18.52
N LEU A 474 -9.37 23.06 -17.39
CA LEU A 474 -9.90 23.32 -16.06
C LEU A 474 -9.22 24.54 -15.44
N ASN A 475 -9.95 25.22 -14.58
CA ASN A 475 -9.44 26.35 -13.80
C ASN A 475 -8.68 25.84 -12.57
N LEU A 476 -7.47 25.30 -12.77
CA LEU A 476 -6.64 24.74 -11.71
C LEU A 476 -5.72 25.80 -11.10
N GLY A 477 -5.55 25.72 -9.78
CA GLY A 477 -4.66 26.58 -9.04
C GLY A 477 -3.22 26.07 -8.97
N GLU A 478 -2.34 26.95 -8.51
CA GLU A 478 -0.92 26.62 -8.30
C GLU A 478 -0.75 25.57 -7.18
N ARG A 479 0.10 24.57 -7.41
CA ARG A 479 0.55 23.59 -6.42
C ARG A 479 2.02 23.83 -6.14
N LYS A 480 2.40 24.07 -4.89
CA LYS A 480 3.79 24.38 -4.52
C LYS A 480 4.17 23.81 -3.17
N PHE A 481 5.44 23.42 -3.05
CA PHE A 481 6.04 23.04 -1.76
C PHE A 481 6.38 24.28 -0.93
N PHE A 482 6.39 24.08 0.38
CA PHE A 482 6.92 25.01 1.35
C PHE A 482 7.53 24.27 2.53
N THR A 483 8.34 24.97 3.28
CA THR A 483 8.87 24.51 4.57
C THR A 483 8.64 25.59 5.63
N PHE A 484 8.49 25.20 6.85
CA PHE A 484 8.45 26.11 7.99
C PHE A 484 9.05 25.44 9.24
N LYS A 485 9.34 26.22 10.26
CA LYS A 485 9.78 25.70 11.55
C LYS A 485 8.67 25.85 12.57
N THR A 486 8.42 24.79 13.32
CA THR A 486 7.58 24.79 14.50
C THR A 486 8.18 25.67 15.59
N GLN A 487 7.39 26.04 16.62
CA GLN A 487 7.89 26.85 17.73
C GLN A 487 9.03 26.15 18.50
N ASP A 488 9.04 24.83 18.55
CA ASP A 488 10.12 24.01 19.13
C ASP A 488 11.28 23.74 18.14
N GLY A 489 11.29 24.43 17.00
CA GLY A 489 12.43 24.51 16.06
C GLY A 489 12.54 23.38 15.04
N VAL A 490 11.55 22.51 14.93
CA VAL A 490 11.54 21.40 13.96
C VAL A 490 11.11 21.90 12.59
N GLU A 491 11.91 21.63 11.56
CA GLU A 491 11.54 21.95 10.18
C GLU A 491 10.60 20.90 9.61
N LEU A 492 9.46 21.33 9.10
CA LEU A 492 8.44 20.48 8.48
C LEU A 492 8.26 20.85 7.01
N ASN A 493 7.96 19.83 6.20
CA ASN A 493 7.67 19.96 4.77
C ASN A 493 6.16 19.91 4.52
N GLY A 494 5.70 20.78 3.64
CA GLY A 494 4.32 20.81 3.20
C GLY A 494 4.19 21.13 1.71
N PHE A 495 2.99 20.92 1.18
CA PHE A 495 2.58 21.55 -0.06
C PHE A 495 1.24 22.26 0.14
N MET A 496 1.02 23.31 -0.67
CA MET A 496 -0.27 24.00 -0.73
C MET A 496 -0.79 24.07 -2.15
N VAL A 497 -2.10 24.13 -2.25
CA VAL A 497 -2.85 24.35 -3.48
C VAL A 497 -3.60 25.66 -3.34
N LEU A 498 -3.29 26.63 -4.19
CA LEU A 498 -3.92 27.94 -4.19
C LEU A 498 -5.06 27.98 -5.22
N PRO A 499 -6.13 28.77 -5.00
CA PRO A 499 -7.13 29.00 -6.03
C PRO A 499 -6.50 29.58 -7.32
N ALA A 500 -7.04 29.26 -8.49
CA ALA A 500 -6.53 29.77 -9.77
C ALA A 500 -6.56 31.30 -9.87
N ASN A 501 -7.53 31.93 -9.21
CA ASN A 501 -7.68 33.39 -9.11
C ASN A 501 -7.15 33.94 -7.78
N PHE A 502 -6.14 33.28 -7.21
CA PHE A 502 -5.52 33.69 -5.95
C PHE A 502 -5.04 35.14 -5.98
N SER A 503 -5.34 35.87 -4.91
CA SER A 503 -4.84 37.22 -4.70
C SER A 503 -4.26 37.35 -3.29
N PRO A 504 -3.00 37.78 -3.13
CA PRO A 504 -2.38 37.88 -1.83
C PRO A 504 -2.99 38.97 -0.93
N SER A 505 -3.86 39.83 -1.47
CA SER A 505 -4.59 40.87 -0.73
C SER A 505 -5.92 40.38 -0.16
N LYS A 506 -6.37 39.16 -0.53
CA LYS A 506 -7.60 38.56 0.01
C LYS A 506 -7.24 37.57 1.11
N LYS A 507 -8.15 37.38 2.05
CA LYS A 507 -8.08 36.30 3.02
C LYS A 507 -8.89 35.11 2.56
N TYR A 508 -8.35 33.92 2.74
CA TYR A 508 -8.94 32.66 2.35
C TYR A 508 -9.07 31.72 3.54
N PRO A 509 -10.18 31.00 3.67
CA PRO A 509 -10.24 29.86 4.59
C PRO A 509 -9.33 28.76 4.09
N VAL A 510 -8.80 27.96 5.02
CA VAL A 510 -7.84 26.89 4.74
C VAL A 510 -8.41 25.54 5.13
N ILE A 511 -8.22 24.53 4.29
CA ILE A 511 -8.49 23.12 4.61
C ILE A 511 -7.15 22.38 4.64
N MET A 512 -6.78 21.86 5.79
CA MET A 512 -5.61 21.00 5.97
C MET A 512 -6.03 19.53 5.79
N HIS A 513 -5.35 18.80 4.91
CA HIS A 513 -5.42 17.35 4.80
C HIS A 513 -4.14 16.73 5.36
N GLN A 514 -4.25 15.63 6.09
CA GLN A 514 -3.08 14.93 6.64
C GLN A 514 -3.40 13.44 6.92
N TYR A 515 -2.34 12.63 7.01
CA TYR A 515 -2.41 11.25 7.48
C TYR A 515 -1.61 11.07 8.77
N SER A 516 -0.31 11.42 8.75
CA SER A 516 0.61 11.49 9.89
C SER A 516 1.00 10.14 10.54
N GLY A 517 0.50 9.01 10.04
CA GLY A 517 0.82 7.69 10.62
C GLY A 517 2.32 7.36 10.50
N PRO A 518 2.88 6.56 11.43
CA PRO A 518 4.29 6.21 11.43
C PRO A 518 4.78 5.67 10.09
N GLY A 519 5.91 6.19 9.61
CA GLY A 519 6.52 5.79 8.33
C GLY A 519 5.76 6.23 7.07
N SER A 520 4.54 6.77 7.18
CA SER A 520 3.79 7.27 6.03
C SER A 520 4.35 8.60 5.53
N GLN A 521 4.15 8.91 4.25
CA GLN A 521 4.55 10.20 3.67
C GLN A 521 3.53 10.66 2.65
N GLN A 522 2.92 11.82 2.90
CA GLN A 522 1.95 12.46 2.00
C GLN A 522 2.61 13.56 1.16
N VAL A 523 3.59 14.24 1.72
CA VAL A 523 4.32 15.34 1.08
C VAL A 523 5.50 14.76 0.31
N VAL A 524 5.22 14.37 -0.91
CA VAL A 524 6.21 13.82 -1.87
C VAL A 524 6.09 14.56 -3.20
N ASP A 525 7.20 14.67 -3.93
CA ASP A 525 7.20 15.26 -5.28
C ASP A 525 6.67 14.21 -6.27
N SER A 526 5.35 14.03 -6.25
CA SER A 526 4.61 13.04 -7.01
C SER A 526 3.26 13.59 -7.43
N TRP A 527 2.73 13.12 -8.56
CA TRP A 527 1.36 13.42 -8.99
C TRP A 527 0.31 13.03 -7.94
N ASN A 528 0.56 11.95 -7.19
CA ASN A 528 -0.34 11.45 -6.15
C ASN A 528 0.01 11.97 -4.75
N ALA A 529 0.69 13.11 -4.64
CA ALA A 529 0.94 13.75 -3.35
C ALA A 529 -0.37 13.95 -2.59
N GLY A 530 -0.36 13.76 -1.25
CA GLY A 530 -1.57 13.78 -0.44
C GLY A 530 -2.46 12.55 -0.61
N ASN A 531 -2.07 11.57 -1.42
CA ASN A 531 -2.82 10.33 -1.70
C ASN A 531 -4.28 10.56 -2.15
N MET A 532 -4.55 11.66 -2.87
CA MET A 532 -5.89 12.11 -3.27
C MET A 532 -6.10 12.14 -4.80
N GLY A 533 -5.52 11.15 -5.51
CA GLY A 533 -5.73 10.98 -6.95
C GLY A 533 -5.26 12.16 -7.80
N GLY A 534 -4.02 12.62 -7.57
CA GLY A 534 -3.44 13.77 -8.24
C GLY A 534 -3.85 15.10 -7.61
N SER A 535 -4.24 15.07 -6.34
CA SER A 535 -4.71 16.22 -5.56
C SER A 535 -5.85 17.00 -6.23
N LEU A 536 -6.65 16.33 -7.04
CA LEU A 536 -7.75 17.00 -7.76
C LEU A 536 -8.95 17.26 -6.85
N TYR A 537 -9.06 16.55 -5.71
CA TYR A 537 -10.05 16.93 -4.70
C TYR A 537 -9.67 18.25 -4.03
N GLU A 538 -8.41 18.50 -3.75
CA GLU A 538 -7.92 19.79 -3.26
C GLU A 538 -8.15 20.89 -4.32
N GLN A 539 -7.91 20.60 -5.60
CA GLN A 539 -8.24 21.54 -6.69
C GLN A 539 -9.74 21.84 -6.75
N TYR A 540 -10.60 20.83 -6.57
CA TYR A 540 -12.03 21.02 -6.45
C TYR A 540 -12.39 21.93 -5.27
N LEU A 541 -11.79 21.72 -4.09
CA LEU A 541 -11.99 22.58 -2.93
C LEU A 541 -11.47 24.01 -3.17
N CYS A 542 -10.34 24.17 -3.88
CA CYS A 542 -9.83 25.48 -4.29
C CYS A 542 -10.81 26.23 -5.20
N GLN A 543 -11.48 25.53 -6.11
CA GLN A 543 -12.57 26.10 -6.92
C GLN A 543 -13.81 26.50 -6.09
N GLN A 544 -13.95 25.94 -4.89
CA GLN A 544 -14.96 26.35 -3.91
C GLN A 544 -14.49 27.52 -3.02
N GLY A 545 -13.28 28.05 -3.23
CA GLY A 545 -12.79 29.25 -2.52
C GLY A 545 -11.83 28.97 -1.36
N PHE A 546 -11.37 27.74 -1.18
CA PHE A 546 -10.42 27.36 -0.13
C PHE A 546 -8.96 27.39 -0.61
N ILE A 547 -8.02 27.57 0.30
CA ILE A 547 -6.64 27.10 0.14
C ILE A 547 -6.56 25.70 0.76
N CYS A 548 -5.93 24.75 0.08
CA CYS A 548 -5.71 23.41 0.61
C CYS A 548 -4.23 23.21 0.96
N VAL A 549 -3.97 22.57 2.10
CA VAL A 549 -2.61 22.38 2.63
C VAL A 549 -2.45 20.95 3.12
N CYS A 550 -1.28 20.37 2.88
CA CYS A 550 -0.86 19.10 3.47
C CYS A 550 0.54 19.25 4.05
N VAL A 551 0.74 18.79 5.28
CA VAL A 551 2.04 18.81 5.98
C VAL A 551 2.31 17.47 6.61
N ASP A 552 3.51 16.93 6.41
CA ASP A 552 4.02 15.76 7.11
C ASP A 552 4.77 16.19 8.36
N GLY A 553 4.21 15.85 9.52
CA GLY A 553 4.82 16.10 10.82
C GLY A 553 5.82 15.01 11.23
N ARG A 554 6.30 15.12 12.47
CA ARG A 554 7.15 14.09 13.10
C ARG A 554 6.41 12.74 13.14
N GLY A 555 7.17 11.66 13.01
CA GLY A 555 6.65 10.30 12.88
C GLY A 555 6.52 9.83 11.43
N THR A 556 6.49 10.75 10.45
CA THR A 556 6.38 10.38 9.02
C THR A 556 7.72 9.91 8.43
N GLY A 557 7.64 9.19 7.30
CA GLY A 557 8.78 8.56 6.66
C GLY A 557 9.63 9.48 5.77
N GLY A 558 10.68 8.89 5.17
CA GLY A 558 11.52 9.55 4.17
C GLY A 558 12.66 10.41 4.73
N ARG A 559 12.73 10.60 6.06
CA ARG A 559 13.71 11.44 6.75
C ARG A 559 14.63 10.67 7.69
N GLY A 560 14.55 9.33 7.68
CA GLY A 560 15.34 8.45 8.52
C GLY A 560 14.66 8.07 9.84
N ARG A 561 15.25 7.05 10.49
CA ARG A 561 14.70 6.39 11.67
C ARG A 561 14.34 7.32 12.81
N ASP A 562 15.24 8.25 13.16
CA ASP A 562 15.04 9.07 14.35
C ASP A 562 13.86 10.05 14.21
N PHE A 563 13.60 10.55 12.99
CA PHE A 563 12.43 11.38 12.69
C PHE A 563 11.13 10.53 12.65
N GLU A 564 11.21 9.33 12.10
CA GLU A 564 10.08 8.41 11.99
C GLU A 564 9.67 7.86 13.36
N GLN A 565 10.63 7.37 14.13
CA GLN A 565 10.36 6.66 15.37
C GLN A 565 10.29 7.55 16.62
N CYS A 566 10.26 8.88 16.48
CA CYS A 566 10.17 9.80 17.63
C CYS A 566 8.80 9.76 18.32
N THR A 567 7.77 9.25 17.68
CA THR A 567 6.39 9.10 18.21
C THR A 567 6.18 7.79 18.97
N TYR A 568 7.19 6.92 19.05
CA TYR A 568 7.12 5.64 19.73
C TYR A 568 6.62 5.75 21.17
N LEU A 569 5.67 4.91 21.56
CA LEU A 569 4.91 4.88 22.83
C LEU A 569 3.94 6.05 23.04
N LYS A 570 3.87 7.02 22.12
CA LYS A 570 3.14 8.28 22.29
C LYS A 570 2.38 8.70 21.02
N LEU A 571 1.79 7.74 20.30
CA LEU A 571 1.05 8.01 19.06
C LEU A 571 0.01 9.11 19.24
N GLY A 572 -0.03 10.04 18.32
CA GLY A 572 -0.98 11.14 18.24
C GLY A 572 -0.55 12.40 19.02
N GLN A 573 0.51 12.33 19.83
CA GLN A 573 0.93 13.51 20.63
C GLN A 573 1.77 14.48 19.79
N LEU A 574 2.88 14.05 19.20
CA LEU A 574 3.69 14.88 18.32
C LEU A 574 3.01 15.15 16.99
N GLU A 575 2.30 14.16 16.47
CA GLU A 575 1.57 14.27 15.21
C GLU A 575 0.50 15.38 15.29
N SER A 576 -0.28 15.42 16.37
CA SER A 576 -1.29 16.47 16.57
C SER A 576 -0.64 17.82 16.88
N HIS A 577 0.42 17.83 17.67
CA HIS A 577 1.20 19.06 17.94
C HIS A 577 1.67 19.71 16.64
N ASP A 578 2.27 18.95 15.74
CA ASP A 578 2.81 19.45 14.48
C ASP A 578 1.71 19.97 13.54
N GLN A 579 0.50 19.38 13.55
CA GLN A 579 -0.63 19.91 12.79
C GLN A 579 -1.17 21.22 13.38
N VAL A 580 -1.20 21.35 14.69
CA VAL A 580 -1.55 22.61 15.38
C VAL A 580 -0.51 23.68 15.08
N GLU A 581 0.80 23.38 15.16
CA GLU A 581 1.88 24.28 14.77
C GLU A 581 1.77 24.72 13.30
N THR A 582 1.36 23.79 12.43
CA THR A 582 1.07 24.10 11.01
C THR A 582 -0.04 25.14 10.90
N ALA A 583 -1.16 24.96 11.62
CA ALA A 583 -2.27 25.91 11.59
C ALA A 583 -1.86 27.29 12.13
N ILE A 584 -1.06 27.33 13.20
CA ILE A 584 -0.50 28.57 13.75
C ILE A 584 0.38 29.28 12.71
N TYR A 585 1.30 28.54 12.07
CA TYR A 585 2.14 29.07 10.99
C TYR A 585 1.30 29.64 9.84
N LEU A 586 0.32 28.89 9.36
CA LEU A 586 -0.59 29.33 8.28
C LEU A 586 -1.32 30.62 8.67
N GLY A 587 -1.75 30.73 9.92
CA GLY A 587 -2.40 31.94 10.46
C GLY A 587 -1.51 33.20 10.45
N THR A 588 -0.19 33.06 10.29
CA THR A 588 0.74 34.21 10.13
C THR A 588 0.78 34.72 8.69
N LEU A 589 0.31 33.96 7.73
CA LEU A 589 0.33 34.35 6.32
C LEU A 589 -0.76 35.40 6.05
N PRO A 590 -0.46 36.51 5.37
CA PRO A 590 -1.37 37.66 5.23
C PRO A 590 -2.67 37.33 4.48
N TYR A 591 -2.64 36.29 3.65
CA TYR A 591 -3.77 35.82 2.83
C TYR A 591 -4.56 34.67 3.47
N VAL A 592 -4.23 34.26 4.69
CA VAL A 592 -4.97 33.22 5.42
C VAL A 592 -5.93 33.85 6.41
N ASP A 593 -7.17 33.38 6.40
CA ASP A 593 -8.14 33.66 7.45
C ASP A 593 -7.92 32.65 8.59
N LYS A 594 -7.20 33.09 9.62
CA LYS A 594 -6.79 32.22 10.75
C LYS A 594 -7.94 31.74 11.61
N GLU A 595 -9.09 32.39 11.58
CA GLU A 595 -10.30 31.96 12.30
C GLU A 595 -11.08 30.88 11.52
N HIS A 596 -10.73 30.64 10.25
CA HIS A 596 -11.40 29.70 9.34
C HIS A 596 -10.42 28.66 8.78
N ILE A 597 -9.73 27.94 9.68
CA ILE A 597 -8.88 26.81 9.34
C ILE A 597 -9.59 25.52 9.74
N GLY A 598 -9.70 24.58 8.79
CA GLY A 598 -10.24 23.24 9.02
C GLY A 598 -9.17 22.17 8.82
N ILE A 599 -9.41 20.99 9.38
CA ILE A 599 -8.53 19.83 9.27
C ILE A 599 -9.33 18.57 8.96
N TRP A 600 -8.79 17.66 8.14
CA TRP A 600 -9.39 16.37 7.92
C TRP A 600 -8.36 15.29 7.60
N GLY A 601 -8.77 14.04 7.81
CA GLY A 601 -7.99 12.88 7.44
C GLY A 601 -8.78 11.59 7.55
N TRP A 602 -8.18 10.53 7.04
CA TRP A 602 -8.77 9.19 6.96
C TRP A 602 -7.92 8.19 7.75
N SER A 603 -8.57 7.22 8.46
CA SER A 603 -7.87 6.21 9.23
C SER A 603 -6.99 6.84 10.33
N PHE A 604 -5.68 6.63 10.34
CA PHE A 604 -4.77 7.35 11.24
C PHE A 604 -4.92 8.87 11.09
N GLY A 605 -5.13 9.37 9.87
CA GLY A 605 -5.42 10.80 9.65
C GLY A 605 -6.72 11.26 10.29
N GLY A 606 -7.73 10.40 10.36
CA GLY A 606 -8.95 10.64 11.14
C GLY A 606 -8.68 10.70 12.63
N PHE A 607 -7.89 9.75 13.16
CA PHE A 607 -7.40 9.78 14.54
C PHE A 607 -6.64 11.07 14.84
N ASN A 608 -5.68 11.43 13.98
CA ASN A 608 -4.88 12.64 14.21
C ASN A 608 -5.69 13.94 14.02
N THR A 609 -6.77 13.92 13.21
CA THR A 609 -7.75 15.03 13.18
C THR A 609 -8.42 15.21 14.53
N LEU A 610 -8.91 14.13 15.15
CA LEU A 610 -9.53 14.16 16.47
C LEU A 610 -8.54 14.62 17.55
N MET A 611 -7.31 14.11 17.52
CA MET A 611 -6.22 14.50 18.41
C MET A 611 -5.86 15.98 18.26
N SER A 612 -5.79 16.51 17.04
CA SER A 612 -5.47 17.90 16.74
C SER A 612 -6.56 18.87 17.21
N MET A 613 -7.85 18.50 17.02
CA MET A 613 -8.99 19.29 17.49
C MET A 613 -9.15 19.27 19.02
N SER A 614 -8.46 18.38 19.71
CA SER A 614 -8.47 18.23 21.18
C SER A 614 -7.08 18.36 21.80
N GLU A 615 -6.12 18.98 21.10
CA GLU A 615 -4.74 19.16 21.56
C GLU A 615 -4.63 20.17 22.71
N GLY A 616 -5.59 21.06 22.83
CA GLY A 616 -5.67 22.08 23.89
C GLY A 616 -5.52 23.51 23.38
N ARG A 617 -4.99 23.71 22.18
CA ARG A 617 -4.96 24.99 21.46
C ARG A 617 -6.05 25.02 20.39
N PRO A 618 -7.14 25.80 20.54
CA PRO A 618 -8.30 25.76 19.63
C PRO A 618 -8.03 26.55 18.32
N VAL A 619 -7.27 25.96 17.41
CA VAL A 619 -6.90 26.58 16.13
C VAL A 619 -7.76 26.14 14.95
N PHE A 620 -8.55 25.07 15.11
CA PHE A 620 -9.40 24.53 14.04
C PHE A 620 -10.87 24.88 14.29
N ALA A 621 -11.48 25.59 13.35
CA ALA A 621 -12.91 25.91 13.39
C ALA A 621 -13.79 24.70 13.02
N ALA A 622 -13.31 23.83 12.15
CA ALA A 622 -14.03 22.61 11.73
C ALA A 622 -13.07 21.46 11.46
N GLY A 623 -13.55 20.23 11.64
CA GLY A 623 -12.79 19.04 11.26
C GLY A 623 -13.65 17.89 10.78
N VAL A 624 -13.04 17.00 9.97
CA VAL A 624 -13.69 15.79 9.50
C VAL A 624 -12.78 14.59 9.74
N ALA A 625 -13.27 13.64 10.53
CA ALA A 625 -12.58 12.38 10.81
C ALA A 625 -13.27 11.24 10.05
N VAL A 626 -12.55 10.62 9.11
CA VAL A 626 -13.07 9.50 8.32
C VAL A 626 -12.45 8.20 8.83
N ALA A 627 -13.28 7.25 9.24
CA ALA A 627 -12.89 5.93 9.73
C ALA A 627 -11.75 5.98 10.77
N PRO A 628 -11.87 6.83 11.82
CA PRO A 628 -10.78 7.05 12.77
C PRO A 628 -10.65 5.92 13.79
N PRO A 629 -9.43 5.44 14.12
CA PRO A 629 -9.15 4.92 15.46
C PRO A 629 -9.43 6.00 16.52
N THR A 630 -9.91 5.62 17.69
CA THR A 630 -10.24 6.56 18.78
C THR A 630 -9.65 6.16 20.12
N ASP A 631 -9.26 4.90 20.23
CA ASP A 631 -8.44 4.33 21.29
C ASP A 631 -7.64 3.16 20.70
N TRP A 632 -6.34 3.17 20.87
CA TRP A 632 -5.47 2.12 20.33
C TRP A 632 -5.70 0.75 20.97
N ARG A 633 -6.39 0.66 22.09
CA ARG A 633 -6.87 -0.62 22.67
C ARG A 633 -7.88 -1.35 21.79
N TYR A 634 -8.48 -0.66 20.81
CA TYR A 634 -9.47 -1.19 19.88
C TYR A 634 -8.90 -1.58 18.52
N TYR A 635 -7.61 -1.33 18.30
CA TYR A 635 -6.95 -1.65 17.05
C TYR A 635 -6.09 -2.91 17.17
N ASP A 636 -5.69 -3.50 16.03
CA ASP A 636 -5.00 -4.78 16.02
C ASP A 636 -3.67 -4.78 16.78
N SER A 637 -3.29 -5.98 17.23
CA SER A 637 -2.13 -6.18 18.08
C SER A 637 -0.81 -5.88 17.37
N VAL A 638 -0.64 -6.32 16.12
CA VAL A 638 0.66 -6.23 15.43
C VAL A 638 1.04 -4.79 15.15
N TYR A 639 0.12 -4.01 14.55
CA TYR A 639 0.32 -2.58 14.31
C TYR A 639 0.48 -1.81 15.63
N THR A 640 -0.50 -1.96 16.52
CA THR A 640 -0.57 -1.15 17.73
C THR A 640 0.61 -1.40 18.65
N GLU A 641 0.96 -2.66 18.88
CA GLU A 641 2.05 -3.01 19.79
C GLU A 641 3.45 -2.70 19.22
N ARG A 642 3.61 -2.69 17.89
CA ARG A 642 4.83 -2.20 17.25
C ARG A 642 5.17 -0.78 17.70
N TYR A 643 4.17 0.08 17.79
CA TYR A 643 4.35 1.51 18.08
C TYR A 643 4.08 1.89 19.54
N MET A 644 3.25 1.12 20.25
CA MET A 644 2.75 1.46 21.57
C MET A 644 3.07 0.42 22.65
N ARG A 645 3.59 -0.76 22.30
CA ARG A 645 3.63 -1.97 23.13
C ARG A 645 2.21 -2.37 23.59
N THR A 646 2.11 -3.25 24.59
CA THR A 646 0.80 -3.65 25.12
C THR A 646 0.21 -2.57 26.04
N PRO A 647 -1.13 -2.53 26.21
CA PRO A 647 -1.77 -1.60 27.16
C PRO A 647 -1.29 -1.75 28.61
N ASN A 648 -0.88 -2.96 29.01
CA ASN A 648 -0.34 -3.19 30.36
C ASN A 648 1.05 -2.60 30.55
N GLU A 649 1.87 -2.52 29.49
CA GLU A 649 3.22 -1.97 29.53
C GLU A 649 3.24 -0.44 29.39
N ASN A 650 2.26 0.14 28.68
CA ASN A 650 2.23 1.56 28.31
C ASN A 650 0.85 2.20 28.55
N GLY A 651 0.22 1.94 29.70
CA GLY A 651 -1.10 2.47 30.03
C GLY A 651 -1.23 3.97 29.88
N ASP A 652 -0.19 4.74 30.26
CA ASP A 652 -0.16 6.20 30.16
C ASP A 652 -0.21 6.67 28.69
N GLY A 653 0.51 6.00 27.78
CA GLY A 653 0.47 6.32 26.36
C GLY A 653 -0.91 6.08 25.74
N TYR A 654 -1.56 4.95 26.10
CA TYR A 654 -2.90 4.63 25.62
C TYR A 654 -4.00 5.57 26.17
N ASN A 655 -3.81 6.12 27.36
CA ASN A 655 -4.77 7.07 27.95
C ASN A 655 -4.80 8.40 27.20
N VAL A 656 -3.75 8.75 26.45
CA VAL A 656 -3.73 9.93 25.59
C VAL A 656 -4.36 9.58 24.24
N SER A 657 -5.68 9.65 24.17
CA SER A 657 -6.50 9.25 23.02
C SER A 657 -7.62 10.26 22.76
N PRO A 658 -8.26 10.25 21.59
CA PRO A 658 -9.47 11.04 21.35
C PRO A 658 -10.54 10.85 22.43
N ILE A 659 -10.78 9.61 22.86
CA ILE A 659 -11.72 9.32 23.94
C ILE A 659 -11.28 10.01 25.25
N GLY A 660 -10.01 9.87 25.62
CA GLY A 660 -9.44 10.51 26.82
C GLY A 660 -9.48 12.03 26.76
N ARG A 661 -9.45 12.62 25.56
CA ARG A 661 -9.49 14.07 25.31
C ARG A 661 -10.86 14.61 24.89
N ALA A 662 -11.93 13.84 24.97
CA ALA A 662 -13.26 14.23 24.47
C ALA A 662 -13.71 15.60 25.00
N ARG A 663 -13.45 15.92 26.28
CA ARG A 663 -13.78 17.21 26.90
C ARG A 663 -13.03 18.40 26.28
N GLN A 664 -11.87 18.17 25.65
CA GLN A 664 -11.03 19.19 25.06
C GLN A 664 -11.39 19.47 23.59
N LEU A 665 -12.31 18.71 23.00
CA LEU A 665 -12.76 18.91 21.62
C LEU A 665 -13.21 20.35 21.42
N SER A 666 -12.66 21.02 20.42
CA SER A 666 -13.03 22.37 19.99
C SER A 666 -13.33 22.40 18.47
N GLY A 667 -14.18 23.33 18.04
CA GLY A 667 -14.63 23.43 16.66
C GLY A 667 -15.73 22.42 16.29
N HIS A 668 -16.21 22.50 15.03
CA HIS A 668 -17.30 21.70 14.52
C HIS A 668 -16.81 20.39 13.94
N LEU A 669 -17.25 19.26 14.47
CA LEU A 669 -16.79 17.93 14.10
C LEU A 669 -17.81 17.17 13.25
N LEU A 670 -17.35 16.57 12.13
CA LEU A 670 -18.05 15.55 11.36
C LEU A 670 -17.26 14.23 11.43
N ILE A 671 -17.92 13.13 11.80
CA ILE A 671 -17.34 11.79 11.79
C ILE A 671 -18.04 10.96 10.70
N CYS A 672 -17.27 10.27 9.86
CA CYS A 672 -17.77 9.38 8.81
C CYS A 672 -17.19 7.98 9.00
N HIS A 673 -18.04 6.92 8.99
CA HIS A 673 -17.55 5.55 9.19
C HIS A 673 -18.39 4.53 8.42
N GLY A 674 -17.76 3.43 7.98
CA GLY A 674 -18.44 2.26 7.45
C GLY A 674 -18.91 1.34 8.56
N SER A 675 -20.18 0.87 8.52
CA SER A 675 -20.70 -0.04 9.56
C SER A 675 -20.10 -1.45 9.53
N ALA A 676 -19.42 -1.81 8.44
CA ALA A 676 -18.75 -3.10 8.26
C ALA A 676 -17.24 -2.89 7.98
N ASP A 677 -16.64 -1.95 8.67
CA ASP A 677 -15.21 -1.72 8.66
C ASP A 677 -14.51 -2.85 9.42
N ASP A 678 -13.80 -3.70 8.70
CA ASP A 678 -13.09 -4.87 9.20
C ASP A 678 -11.66 -4.58 9.64
N ASN A 679 -11.21 -3.34 9.50
CA ASN A 679 -9.89 -2.85 9.89
C ASN A 679 -10.01 -1.97 11.14
N VAL A 680 -10.59 -0.77 11.00
CA VAL A 680 -10.94 0.10 12.12
C VAL A 680 -12.41 -0.10 12.45
N HIS A 681 -12.71 -0.92 13.45
CA HIS A 681 -14.07 -1.28 13.77
C HIS A 681 -14.93 -0.08 14.14
N PHE A 682 -16.22 -0.13 13.74
CA PHE A 682 -17.21 0.90 14.08
C PHE A 682 -17.31 1.17 15.59
N ARG A 683 -16.88 0.22 16.43
CA ARG A 683 -16.72 0.40 17.89
C ARG A 683 -15.95 1.69 18.23
N ASN A 684 -14.90 2.03 17.46
CA ASN A 684 -14.13 3.27 17.70
C ASN A 684 -15.02 4.51 17.71
N VAL A 685 -15.93 4.61 16.73
CA VAL A 685 -16.86 5.76 16.65
C VAL A 685 -17.92 5.67 17.73
N ALA A 686 -18.48 4.50 17.99
CA ALA A 686 -19.52 4.32 19.01
C ALA A 686 -19.03 4.75 20.41
N GLU A 687 -17.85 4.30 20.82
CA GLU A 687 -17.25 4.65 22.13
C GLU A 687 -16.83 6.15 22.19
N TYR A 688 -16.33 6.68 21.09
CA TYR A 688 -15.94 8.09 21.04
C TYR A 688 -17.15 9.03 21.10
N THR A 689 -18.21 8.71 20.35
CA THR A 689 -19.45 9.52 20.38
C THR A 689 -20.14 9.47 21.74
N GLU A 690 -20.10 8.33 22.44
CA GLU A 690 -20.55 8.25 23.84
C GLU A 690 -19.71 9.18 24.73
N ALA A 691 -18.37 9.18 24.60
CA ALA A 691 -17.51 10.07 25.36
C ALA A 691 -17.81 11.56 25.09
N LEU A 692 -18.12 11.91 23.82
CA LEU A 692 -18.50 13.29 23.46
C LEU A 692 -19.85 13.67 24.08
N VAL A 693 -20.85 12.78 24.08
CA VAL A 693 -22.15 13.02 24.73
C VAL A 693 -21.97 13.26 26.23
N GLN A 694 -21.16 12.44 26.92
CA GLN A 694 -20.88 12.61 28.34
C GLN A 694 -20.02 13.86 28.65
N ALA A 695 -19.32 14.37 27.65
CA ALA A 695 -18.54 15.63 27.72
C ALA A 695 -19.36 16.87 27.30
N ASP A 696 -20.65 16.71 26.97
CA ASP A 696 -21.53 17.78 26.47
C ASP A 696 -20.95 18.48 25.22
N LYS A 697 -20.48 17.67 24.24
CA LYS A 697 -19.90 18.14 22.98
C LYS A 697 -20.78 17.80 21.80
N ASP A 698 -21.05 18.79 20.95
CA ASP A 698 -21.79 18.61 19.71
C ASP A 698 -20.92 18.00 18.62
N PHE A 699 -21.51 17.11 17.82
CA PHE A 699 -20.90 16.50 16.65
C PHE A 699 -21.94 16.09 15.62
N ARG A 700 -21.49 15.84 14.40
CA ARG A 700 -22.28 15.19 13.35
C ARG A 700 -21.65 13.84 13.01
N GLN A 701 -22.48 12.82 12.75
CA GLN A 701 -22.04 11.49 12.38
C GLN A 701 -22.75 10.99 11.12
N LEU A 702 -21.99 10.37 10.20
CA LEU A 702 -22.50 9.69 9.03
C LEU A 702 -22.03 8.23 9.04
N THR A 703 -22.97 7.30 8.99
CA THR A 703 -22.69 5.87 8.93
C THR A 703 -23.05 5.33 7.54
N TYR A 704 -22.10 4.62 6.92
CA TYR A 704 -22.25 4.01 5.60
C TYR A 704 -22.50 2.50 5.75
N THR A 705 -23.72 2.09 5.51
CA THR A 705 -24.20 0.71 5.71
C THR A 705 -23.40 -0.30 4.90
N ASN A 706 -22.89 -1.35 5.56
CA ASN A 706 -22.10 -2.45 4.99
C ASN A 706 -20.84 -1.99 4.23
N ARG A 707 -20.37 -0.78 4.44
CA ARG A 707 -19.09 -0.31 3.86
C ARG A 707 -17.96 -0.64 4.80
N ASN A 708 -16.85 -1.12 4.20
CA ASN A 708 -15.60 -1.38 4.90
C ASN A 708 -14.76 -0.09 5.04
N HIS A 709 -13.49 -0.24 5.42
CA HIS A 709 -12.55 0.86 5.65
C HIS A 709 -12.39 1.82 4.46
N GLY A 710 -12.58 1.33 3.25
CA GLY A 710 -12.50 2.14 2.02
C GLY A 710 -13.73 3.01 1.75
N ILE A 711 -14.86 2.82 2.40
CA ILE A 711 -16.13 3.53 2.21
C ILE A 711 -16.41 3.78 0.72
N SER A 712 -16.55 2.71 -0.05
CA SER A 712 -16.71 2.77 -1.51
C SER A 712 -17.89 1.95 -2.02
N GLY A 713 -18.15 2.06 -3.32
CA GLY A 713 -19.19 1.32 -4.03
C GLY A 713 -20.43 2.15 -4.36
N GLY A 714 -20.88 2.05 -5.60
CA GLY A 714 -22.00 2.85 -6.12
C GLY A 714 -21.75 4.35 -5.95
N ASN A 715 -22.70 5.06 -5.38
CA ASN A 715 -22.64 6.51 -5.20
C ASN A 715 -21.96 6.94 -3.87
N THR A 716 -21.40 6.00 -3.11
CA THR A 716 -20.91 6.23 -1.74
C THR A 716 -19.81 7.29 -1.67
N ARG A 717 -18.81 7.21 -2.56
CA ARG A 717 -17.70 8.18 -2.60
C ARG A 717 -18.16 9.60 -2.94
N VAL A 718 -19.06 9.75 -3.89
CA VAL A 718 -19.63 11.06 -4.24
C VAL A 718 -20.37 11.66 -3.06
N HIS A 719 -21.17 10.85 -2.36
CA HIS A 719 -21.88 11.29 -1.17
C HIS A 719 -20.92 11.72 -0.06
N LEU A 720 -19.90 10.90 0.25
CA LEU A 720 -18.91 11.17 1.30
C LEU A 720 -18.18 12.51 1.01
N PHE A 721 -17.58 12.66 -0.14
CA PHE A 721 -16.82 13.88 -0.47
C PHE A 721 -17.70 15.12 -0.56
N ARG A 722 -18.96 14.97 -0.98
CA ARG A 722 -19.94 16.07 -0.93
C ARG A 722 -20.24 16.49 0.51
N GLN A 723 -20.40 15.53 1.45
CA GLN A 723 -20.66 15.85 2.86
C GLN A 723 -19.45 16.53 3.52
N ILE A 724 -18.23 16.07 3.21
CA ILE A 724 -16.99 16.72 3.65
C ILE A 724 -16.94 18.17 3.15
N THR A 725 -17.17 18.39 1.85
CA THR A 725 -17.17 19.71 1.25
C THR A 725 -18.23 20.63 1.89
N GLN A 726 -19.46 20.11 2.08
CA GLN A 726 -20.56 20.89 2.68
C GLN A 726 -20.26 21.27 4.13
N HIS A 727 -19.65 20.36 4.90
CA HIS A 727 -19.26 20.64 6.28
C HIS A 727 -18.27 21.83 6.35
N PHE A 728 -17.23 21.80 5.53
CA PHE A 728 -16.27 22.90 5.49
C PHE A 728 -16.89 24.21 4.96
N LYS A 729 -17.75 24.15 3.95
CA LYS A 729 -18.47 25.35 3.47
C LYS A 729 -19.35 25.96 4.55
N GLN A 730 -20.00 25.14 5.35
CA GLN A 730 -20.91 25.61 6.40
C GLN A 730 -20.16 26.34 7.54
N TYR A 731 -18.94 25.90 7.87
CA TYR A 731 -18.26 26.39 9.07
C TYR A 731 -16.99 27.20 8.80
N LEU A 732 -16.51 27.25 7.54
CA LEU A 732 -15.33 28.03 7.17
C LEU A 732 -15.64 29.16 6.18
N GLN A 733 -16.85 29.23 5.58
CA GLN A 733 -17.31 30.29 4.68
C GLN A 733 -18.55 30.98 5.25
#